data_d5e44c5304d4b3bf11cb1fb4522e5dbe
#
_entry.id   d5e44c5304d4b3bf11cb1fb4522e5dbe
#
_cell.length_a   1.000
_cell.length_b   1.000
_cell.length_c   1.000
_cell.angle_alpha   90.00
_cell.angle_beta   90.00
_cell.angle_gamma   90.00
#
_symmetry.space_group_name_H-M   'P 1'
#
loop_
_entity.id
_entity.type
_entity.pdbx_description
1 polymer ?
#
loop_
_entity_poly.entity_id
_entity_poly.type
_entity_poly.pdbx_seq_one_letter_code
_entity_poly.pdbx_strand_id
1 'polypeptide(L)'
;MHFVRSMFNVRLSAAKARRSGALASVSTSQTRELKSVRGKHRRTTRNVGDIARKEDERRTNARASADDNDRDVDHGRDISTFDKEDKPMLICAFDVVGATAAQEAMIREAMTLKPNYSYRVREVVAENESIMNLGIFKSVRCLAKDSRDGLRVTFEVVPYEIMRGLEFYGLDSVPAKLIEDTFKPQMGKPMNSKEIVGALENFKAYNVNTRRFGEATIEGMRMIDDTSDGILRLEFIETSVDGVTIEIDPSVDPKTGKENKVVSKVSSIMPYFEGIAHTKCLNGDRLREAVDRFRAQNPRFGEPRINLLPTPGKPLGHRTFVVQLKEKAMRGITCGGGMSARGLSEGIFSGLAGHFSAFHTNLFGTGKMSNFSIEATPRKGGRGLTVVRPHVNLSFSDPWVGFGPARTSRTLSFRSDSNSMRATHGVPSNAEGDGTQPDITAPGLSDISLQKHAACIEHSRPLLNGWTGTFAVDFKSTSVLDNDGQHSLLDAYGAPVTFSGLKYDTAFASQLRFTYSGANSAHLMLSAEQALPVQPQWLKYTRVVAKAKRSFDLLNLKQLPGPMQLVLSSKGGSVFGDLPPYEAFAIGGTSSVRGYNDGSIGTGRKYVVGSAEYRLPIRPGITGALFFDYGSDLHSGSSVLGDPAGTRGKPGSGFAYGGAALFETGGLPIRFDYAMNHQGNARFHFSLARDFI
;
A
#
# COMPACT_ATOMS: atom_id res chain seq x y z
N MET A 1 -3.81 7.95 -12.11
CA MET A 1 -2.83 9.05 -12.04
C MET A 1 -3.35 10.34 -11.39
N HIS A 2 -4.66 10.62 -11.37
CA HIS A 2 -5.19 11.81 -10.68
C HIS A 2 -5.31 11.69 -9.14
N PHE A 3 -5.30 10.50 -8.58
CA PHE A 3 -5.43 10.26 -7.14
C PHE A 3 -4.14 10.49 -6.34
N VAL A 4 -2.98 10.44 -6.98
CA VAL A 4 -1.66 10.62 -6.34
C VAL A 4 -1.25 12.09 -6.23
N ARG A 5 -1.80 12.97 -7.08
CA ARG A 5 -1.52 14.42 -7.01
C ARG A 5 -2.16 15.17 -5.84
N SER A 6 -3.19 14.58 -5.22
CA SER A 6 -3.90 15.21 -4.09
C SER A 6 -3.20 15.08 -2.74
N MET A 7 -2.21 14.18 -2.61
CA MET A 7 -1.56 13.92 -1.31
C MET A 7 -0.36 14.80 -0.97
N PHE A 8 0.21 15.55 -1.91
CA PHE A 8 1.46 16.29 -1.69
C PHE A 8 1.44 17.78 -2.09
N ASN A 9 0.26 18.40 -2.12
CA ASN A 9 0.20 19.86 -2.15
C ASN A 9 0.41 20.42 -0.73
N VAL A 10 1.65 20.54 -0.31
CA VAL A 10 2.04 21.37 0.82
C VAL A 10 1.91 22.82 0.37
N ARG A 11 0.74 23.43 0.53
CA ARG A 11 0.58 24.87 0.52
C ARG A 11 1.16 25.39 1.83
N LEU A 12 2.26 26.11 1.75
CA LEU A 12 2.70 27.04 2.77
C LEU A 12 1.65 28.17 2.91
N SER A 13 0.65 27.95 3.76
CA SER A 13 -0.17 29.06 4.26
C SER A 13 0.33 29.44 5.63
N ALA A 14 0.95 30.63 5.71
CA ALA A 14 1.23 31.27 6.97
C ALA A 14 -0.09 31.62 7.67
N ALA A 15 -0.54 30.78 8.60
CA ALA A 15 -1.68 31.06 9.46
C ALA A 15 -1.17 31.71 10.74
N LYS A 16 -1.56 32.98 10.94
CA LYS A 16 -1.42 33.72 12.20
C LYS A 16 -1.99 32.91 13.36
N ALA A 17 -1.14 32.57 14.31
CA ALA A 17 -1.52 31.95 15.58
C ALA A 17 -2.33 32.92 16.41
N ARG A 18 -3.57 32.60 16.72
CA ARG A 18 -4.29 33.13 17.89
C ARG A 18 -4.17 32.12 19.03
N ARG A 19 -3.60 32.58 20.13
CA ARG A 19 -3.48 31.89 21.41
C ARG A 19 -4.85 31.55 21.99
N SER A 20 -5.07 30.33 22.42
CA SER A 20 -5.79 30.02 23.66
C SER A 20 -5.29 28.67 24.17
N GLY A 21 -4.85 28.66 25.41
CA GLY A 21 -4.09 27.60 26.04
C GLY A 21 -4.92 26.49 26.61
N ALA A 22 -4.27 25.35 26.73
CA ALA A 22 -4.31 24.41 27.85
C ALA A 22 -3.24 23.34 27.61
N LEU A 23 -2.05 23.57 28.15
CA LEU A 23 -1.00 22.57 28.31
C LEU A 23 -1.32 21.75 29.58
N ALA A 24 -1.61 20.48 29.43
CA ALA A 24 -1.52 19.51 30.51
C ALA A 24 -0.19 18.76 30.36
N SER A 25 0.79 19.19 31.13
CA SER A 25 2.06 18.50 31.35
C SER A 25 1.83 17.29 32.28
N VAL A 26 2.21 16.10 31.82
CA VAL A 26 2.44 14.94 32.71
C VAL A 26 3.94 14.73 32.75
N SER A 27 4.53 15.21 33.84
CA SER A 27 5.87 14.82 34.28
C SER A 27 5.77 13.47 34.98
N THR A 28 6.57 12.51 34.59
CA THR A 28 6.91 11.35 35.42
C THR A 28 8.41 11.25 35.54
N SER A 29 8.87 11.69 36.71
CA SER A 29 10.17 11.41 37.28
C SER A 29 10.27 9.95 37.67
N GLN A 30 11.30 9.24 37.25
CA GLN A 30 11.92 8.18 38.03
C GLN A 30 13.42 8.18 37.79
N THR A 31 14.10 8.77 38.76
CA THR A 31 15.51 8.62 39.08
C THR A 31 15.81 7.17 39.43
N ARG A 32 16.88 6.61 38.84
CA ARG A 32 17.67 5.56 39.44
C ARG A 32 19.13 5.81 39.20
N GLU A 33 19.83 6.07 40.31
CA GLU A 33 21.26 6.18 40.47
C GLU A 33 22.01 4.93 39.95
N LEU A 34 23.12 5.16 39.28
CA LEU A 34 24.26 4.26 39.26
C LEU A 34 25.56 5.07 39.32
N LYS A 35 26.37 4.71 40.29
CA LYS A 35 27.61 5.34 40.74
C LYS A 35 28.75 5.27 39.72
N SER A 36 29.43 6.38 39.64
CA SER A 36 30.85 6.69 39.42
C SER A 36 31.84 5.59 39.01
N VAL A 37 32.56 5.88 37.91
CA VAL A 37 34.03 5.63 37.85
C VAL A 37 34.67 6.88 37.23
N ARG A 38 35.63 7.44 38.01
CA ARG A 38 36.47 8.59 37.70
C ARG A 38 37.48 8.24 36.59
N GLY A 39 37.52 9.06 35.55
CA GLY A 39 38.65 9.15 34.64
C GLY A 39 38.90 10.60 34.25
N LYS A 40 39.97 11.19 34.82
CA LYS A 40 40.41 12.56 34.52
C LYS A 40 40.95 12.64 33.10
N HIS A 41 40.34 13.49 32.26
CA HIS A 41 41.07 14.17 31.19
C HIS A 41 40.58 15.61 31.04
N ARG A 42 41.49 16.50 31.46
CA ARG A 42 41.42 17.95 31.25
C ARG A 42 41.57 18.24 29.78
N ARG A 43 40.56 18.81 29.13
CA ARG A 43 40.70 19.53 27.88
C ARG A 43 39.96 20.85 27.99
N THR A 44 40.76 21.90 27.89
CA THR A 44 40.40 23.31 27.83
C THR A 44 39.51 23.60 26.62
N THR A 45 38.28 23.96 26.89
CA THR A 45 37.37 24.57 25.88
C THR A 45 37.72 26.06 25.80
N ARG A 46 38.43 26.46 24.75
CA ARG A 46 38.54 27.88 24.35
C ARG A 46 37.20 28.31 23.71
N ASN A 47 36.66 29.37 24.22
CA ASN A 47 35.43 30.05 23.76
C ASN A 47 35.55 30.46 22.28
N VAL A 48 34.73 29.90 21.41
CA VAL A 48 34.65 30.26 19.99
C VAL A 48 33.98 31.61 19.76
N GLY A 49 33.40 32.20 20.79
CA GLY A 49 32.76 33.52 20.71
C GLY A 49 33.68 34.74 20.57
N ASP A 50 34.94 34.61 21.00
CA ASP A 50 35.92 35.71 20.97
C ASP A 50 36.69 35.85 19.66
N ILE A 51 36.66 34.82 18.82
CA ILE A 51 37.36 34.80 17.51
C ILE A 51 36.56 35.56 16.46
N ALA A 52 35.23 35.39 16.48
CA ALA A 52 34.31 36.09 15.51
C ALA A 52 34.30 37.61 15.73
N ARG A 53 34.43 38.10 16.98
CA ARG A 53 34.46 39.51 17.29
C ARG A 53 35.75 40.22 16.89
N LYS A 54 36.88 39.53 16.94
CA LYS A 54 38.20 40.06 16.52
C LYS A 54 38.42 40.05 14.99
N GLU A 55 37.72 39.21 14.26
CA GLU A 55 37.75 39.23 12.78
C GLU A 55 36.87 40.34 12.19
N ASP A 56 35.75 40.66 12.83
CA ASP A 56 34.89 41.75 12.36
C ASP A 56 35.53 43.14 12.66
N GLU A 57 36.23 43.30 13.80
CA GLU A 57 37.02 44.54 14.09
C GLU A 57 38.27 44.68 13.19
N ARG A 58 38.86 43.58 12.70
CA ARG A 58 39.93 43.65 11.71
C ARG A 58 39.43 43.96 10.29
N ARG A 59 38.21 43.57 9.94
CA ARG A 59 37.59 43.92 8.64
C ARG A 59 37.13 45.36 8.58
N THR A 60 36.67 45.93 9.69
CA THR A 60 36.32 47.36 9.74
C THR A 60 37.56 48.26 9.76
N ASN A 61 38.65 47.86 10.41
CA ASN A 61 39.89 48.67 10.40
C ASN A 61 40.72 48.51 9.10
N ALA A 62 40.57 47.38 8.36
CA ALA A 62 41.18 47.23 7.04
C ALA A 62 40.42 48.02 5.94
N ARG A 63 39.15 48.39 6.17
CA ARG A 63 38.40 49.26 5.28
C ARG A 63 38.66 50.74 5.47
N ALA A 64 39.20 51.13 6.64
CA ALA A 64 39.51 52.56 6.94
C ALA A 64 40.93 52.96 6.50
N SER A 65 41.82 52.04 6.08
CA SER A 65 43.20 52.37 5.69
C SER A 65 43.50 52.11 4.20
N ALA A 66 42.48 51.83 3.38
CA ALA A 66 42.64 51.58 1.94
C ALA A 66 42.11 52.74 1.07
N ASP A 67 41.76 53.90 1.69
CA ASP A 67 41.17 55.06 1.01
C ASP A 67 42.16 56.24 0.89
N ASP A 68 43.41 55.94 0.49
CA ASP A 68 44.28 57.06 0.06
C ASP A 68 45.38 56.55 -0.89
N ASN A 69 45.01 56.21 -2.10
CA ASN A 69 45.82 56.26 -3.34
C ASN A 69 45.14 55.47 -4.46
N ASP A 70 44.07 55.98 -5.03
CA ASP A 70 43.74 55.59 -6.37
C ASP A 70 43.24 56.80 -7.17
N ARG A 71 43.93 56.99 -8.29
CA ARG A 71 43.66 58.09 -9.22
C ARG A 71 42.21 57.96 -9.73
N ASP A 72 41.46 59.05 -9.73
CA ASP A 72 40.15 59.29 -10.31
C ASP A 72 39.94 58.55 -11.67
N VAL A 73 39.55 57.31 -11.63
CA VAL A 73 38.75 56.70 -12.69
C VAL A 73 37.31 56.93 -12.24
N ASP A 74 36.63 57.88 -12.86
CA ASP A 74 35.21 58.24 -12.61
C ASP A 74 34.32 57.05 -13.00
N HIS A 75 34.26 56.06 -12.11
CA HIS A 75 33.32 54.95 -12.17
C HIS A 75 31.92 55.53 -11.90
N GLY A 76 31.00 55.47 -12.84
CA GLY A 76 29.63 55.98 -12.72
C GLY A 76 28.97 55.62 -11.40
N ARG A 77 27.95 56.32 -11.01
CA ARG A 77 27.19 56.07 -9.75
C ARG A 77 26.22 54.93 -9.98
N ASP A 78 26.01 54.10 -8.94
CA ASP A 78 24.98 53.05 -8.98
C ASP A 78 23.63 53.71 -9.34
N ILE A 79 22.94 53.11 -10.33
CA ILE A 79 21.69 53.71 -10.87
C ILE A 79 20.60 53.76 -9.80
N SER A 80 20.62 52.90 -8.81
CA SER A 80 19.68 52.93 -7.68
C SER A 80 19.76 54.24 -6.86
N THR A 81 20.87 54.93 -6.92
CA THR A 81 21.03 56.23 -6.23
C THR A 81 20.28 57.38 -6.90
N PHE A 82 19.80 57.21 -8.12
CA PHE A 82 19.03 58.19 -8.89
C PHE A 82 17.51 58.14 -8.63
N ASP A 83 17.05 57.20 -7.82
CA ASP A 83 15.61 56.90 -7.62
C ASP A 83 14.90 57.85 -6.65
N LYS A 84 15.26 59.13 -6.57
CA LYS A 84 14.55 60.05 -5.66
C LYS A 84 13.19 60.52 -6.14
N GLU A 85 12.84 60.42 -7.45
CA GLU A 85 11.59 60.96 -7.99
C GLU A 85 10.91 60.13 -9.10
N ASP A 86 11.34 58.90 -9.39
CA ASP A 86 10.81 57.99 -10.47
C ASP A 86 10.52 58.72 -11.80
N LYS A 87 11.32 59.73 -12.15
CA LYS A 87 11.20 60.47 -13.39
C LYS A 87 11.89 59.75 -14.54
N PRO A 88 11.30 59.73 -15.75
CA PRO A 88 11.96 59.13 -16.89
C PRO A 88 13.21 59.94 -17.25
N MET A 89 14.32 59.26 -17.44
CA MET A 89 15.62 59.81 -17.82
C MET A 89 15.99 59.37 -19.22
N LEU A 90 16.53 60.28 -20.04
CA LEU A 90 17.01 59.97 -21.39
C LEU A 90 18.31 59.17 -21.29
N ILE A 91 18.33 57.96 -21.83
CA ILE A 91 19.53 57.10 -21.89
C ILE A 91 20.09 57.16 -23.31
N CYS A 92 21.28 57.73 -23.45
CA CYS A 92 21.93 57.90 -24.75
C CYS A 92 22.68 56.65 -25.23
N ALA A 93 23.23 55.87 -24.32
CA ALA A 93 23.97 54.64 -24.66
C ALA A 93 23.93 53.60 -23.55
N PHE A 94 24.08 52.32 -23.98
CA PHE A 94 24.29 51.19 -23.09
C PHE A 94 25.65 50.59 -23.39
N ASP A 95 26.51 50.49 -22.40
CA ASP A 95 27.82 49.84 -22.47
C ASP A 95 27.81 48.57 -21.62
N VAL A 96 28.60 47.58 -22.00
CA VAL A 96 28.82 46.35 -21.24
C VAL A 96 30.30 46.21 -20.95
N VAL A 97 30.65 46.00 -19.69
CA VAL A 97 32.01 45.83 -19.21
C VAL A 97 32.16 44.51 -18.49
N GLY A 98 33.24 43.77 -18.73
CA GLY A 98 33.51 42.50 -18.09
C GLY A 98 33.02 41.26 -18.86
N ALA A 99 32.34 41.45 -20.00
CA ALA A 99 31.87 40.38 -20.87
C ALA A 99 32.83 40.16 -22.05
N THR A 100 32.88 38.93 -22.57
CA THR A 100 33.48 38.62 -23.88
C THR A 100 32.55 39.07 -24.99
N ALA A 101 33.08 39.29 -26.21
CA ALA A 101 32.27 39.71 -27.38
C ALA A 101 31.04 38.82 -27.63
N ALA A 102 31.17 37.51 -27.42
CA ALA A 102 30.05 36.57 -27.56
C ALA A 102 29.00 36.76 -26.46
N GLN A 103 29.43 36.97 -25.22
CA GLN A 103 28.54 37.28 -24.06
C GLN A 103 27.86 38.62 -24.20
N GLU A 104 28.58 39.63 -24.71
CA GLU A 104 28.00 40.93 -25.01
C GLU A 104 26.88 40.82 -26.06
N ALA A 105 27.07 40.04 -27.11
CA ALA A 105 26.02 39.79 -28.09
C ALA A 105 24.77 39.16 -27.46
N MET A 106 24.96 38.17 -26.58
CA MET A 106 23.84 37.54 -25.82
C MET A 106 23.13 38.55 -24.90
N ILE A 107 23.87 39.43 -24.22
CA ILE A 107 23.29 40.50 -23.41
C ILE A 107 22.44 41.41 -24.28
N ARG A 108 22.98 41.89 -25.40
CA ARG A 108 22.28 42.78 -26.32
C ARG A 108 21.04 42.15 -26.94
N GLU A 109 21.05 40.85 -27.19
CA GLU A 109 19.87 40.11 -27.65
C GLU A 109 18.81 39.96 -26.58
N ALA A 110 19.22 39.77 -25.31
CA ALA A 110 18.31 39.65 -24.16
C ALA A 110 17.75 41.00 -23.70
N MET A 111 18.44 42.09 -23.99
CA MET A 111 18.00 43.42 -23.57
C MET A 111 16.77 43.90 -24.33
N THR A 112 15.82 44.45 -23.59
CA THR A 112 14.60 45.08 -24.12
C THR A 112 14.77 46.58 -24.33
N LEU A 113 15.70 47.22 -23.59
CA LEU A 113 15.98 48.62 -23.65
C LEU A 113 16.81 49.03 -24.88
N LYS A 114 16.48 50.16 -25.47
CA LYS A 114 17.18 50.68 -26.66
C LYS A 114 17.77 52.08 -26.35
N PRO A 115 18.95 52.42 -26.93
CA PRO A 115 19.53 53.74 -26.74
C PRO A 115 18.64 54.85 -27.34
N ASN A 116 18.77 56.05 -26.81
CA ASN A 116 18.04 57.26 -27.20
C ASN A 116 16.54 57.25 -26.87
N TYR A 117 16.14 56.53 -25.81
CA TYR A 117 14.79 56.54 -25.26
C TYR A 117 14.82 56.93 -23.78
N SER A 118 13.71 57.40 -23.29
CA SER A 118 13.54 57.77 -21.87
C SER A 118 12.97 56.59 -21.08
N TYR A 119 13.67 56.19 -20.03
CA TYR A 119 13.30 55.08 -19.15
C TYR A 119 13.30 55.55 -17.70
N ARG A 120 12.50 54.86 -16.88
CA ARG A 120 12.53 55.04 -15.42
C ARG A 120 13.61 54.14 -14.83
N VAL A 121 14.15 54.52 -13.68
CA VAL A 121 15.20 53.74 -12.99
C VAL A 121 14.79 52.28 -12.79
N ARG A 122 13.53 52.04 -12.38
CA ARG A 122 13.00 50.68 -12.20
C ARG A 122 13.04 49.83 -13.47
N GLU A 123 12.87 50.41 -14.66
CA GLU A 123 12.91 49.69 -15.94
C GLU A 123 14.36 49.28 -16.27
N VAL A 124 15.32 50.16 -15.95
CA VAL A 124 16.73 49.88 -16.11
C VAL A 124 17.24 48.85 -15.08
N VAL A 125 16.77 48.91 -13.86
CA VAL A 125 17.07 47.96 -12.81
C VAL A 125 16.46 46.57 -13.16
N ALA A 126 15.26 46.54 -13.74
CA ALA A 126 14.65 45.27 -14.22
C ALA A 126 15.49 44.60 -15.34
N GLU A 127 16.25 45.38 -16.13
CA GLU A 127 17.17 44.81 -17.12
C GLU A 127 18.33 44.04 -16.49
N ASN A 128 18.80 44.41 -15.27
CA ASN A 128 19.76 43.61 -14.51
C ASN A 128 19.23 42.21 -14.26
N GLU A 129 17.94 42.08 -13.93
CA GLU A 129 17.32 40.74 -13.72
C GLU A 129 17.25 39.97 -15.03
N SER A 130 16.98 40.63 -16.15
CA SER A 130 16.98 40.02 -17.49
C SER A 130 18.36 39.49 -17.85
N ILE A 131 19.42 40.25 -17.61
CA ILE A 131 20.81 39.85 -17.83
C ILE A 131 21.22 38.75 -16.87
N MET A 132 20.90 38.83 -15.58
CA MET A 132 21.15 37.75 -14.60
C MET A 132 20.40 36.47 -14.97
N ASN A 133 19.21 36.60 -15.54
CA ASN A 133 18.42 35.46 -16.02
C ASN A 133 19.05 34.71 -17.21
N LEU A 134 20.10 35.20 -17.86
CA LEU A 134 20.90 34.42 -18.80
C LEU A 134 21.61 33.26 -18.08
N GLY A 135 21.89 33.39 -16.78
CA GLY A 135 22.45 32.34 -15.94
C GLY A 135 23.97 32.19 -16.07
N ILE A 136 24.63 32.99 -16.90
CA ILE A 136 26.09 32.90 -17.18
C ILE A 136 26.92 33.91 -16.38
N PHE A 137 26.27 34.80 -15.63
CA PHE A 137 26.92 35.85 -14.82
C PHE A 137 26.72 35.57 -13.32
N LYS A 138 27.80 35.83 -12.55
CA LYS A 138 27.82 35.78 -11.08
C LYS A 138 27.19 37.01 -10.48
N SER A 139 27.44 38.16 -11.08
CA SER A 139 26.86 39.43 -10.68
C SER A 139 26.72 40.39 -11.87
N VAL A 140 25.71 41.22 -11.81
CA VAL A 140 25.46 42.32 -12.74
C VAL A 140 25.25 43.58 -11.92
N ARG A 141 26.02 44.64 -12.22
CA ARG A 141 25.84 45.95 -11.63
C ARG A 141 25.51 46.96 -12.72
N CYS A 142 24.62 47.88 -12.44
CA CYS A 142 24.23 48.91 -13.36
C CYS A 142 24.76 50.24 -12.85
N LEU A 143 25.71 50.80 -13.57
CA LEU A 143 26.30 52.10 -13.27
C LEU A 143 25.80 53.12 -14.28
N ALA A 144 25.51 54.34 -13.81
CA ALA A 144 25.06 55.43 -14.64
C ALA A 144 26.02 56.60 -14.52
N LYS A 145 26.35 57.22 -15.69
CA LYS A 145 27.21 58.40 -15.77
C LYS A 145 26.53 59.49 -16.61
N ASP A 146 26.52 60.70 -16.10
CA ASP A 146 26.01 61.86 -16.84
C ASP A 146 26.90 62.16 -18.06
N SER A 147 26.25 62.36 -19.22
CA SER A 147 26.89 62.75 -20.48
C SER A 147 26.16 63.98 -21.06
N ARG A 148 26.80 64.65 -22.04
CA ARG A 148 26.22 65.86 -22.67
C ARG A 148 24.88 65.58 -23.36
N ASP A 149 24.72 64.33 -23.85
CA ASP A 149 23.56 63.90 -24.66
C ASP A 149 22.54 63.07 -23.87
N GLY A 150 22.70 62.95 -22.54
CA GLY A 150 21.83 62.16 -21.63
C GLY A 150 22.64 61.24 -20.74
N LEU A 151 22.00 60.26 -20.13
CA LEU A 151 22.61 59.31 -19.20
C LEU A 151 23.25 58.15 -20.00
N ARG A 152 24.50 57.82 -19.73
CA ARG A 152 25.16 56.60 -20.22
C ARG A 152 25.09 55.53 -19.15
N VAL A 153 24.50 54.39 -19.48
CA VAL A 153 24.33 53.28 -18.56
C VAL A 153 25.32 52.18 -18.89
N THR A 154 26.10 51.75 -17.91
CA THR A 154 27.12 50.69 -18.06
C THR A 154 26.69 49.49 -17.22
N PHE A 155 26.51 48.34 -17.86
CA PHE A 155 26.32 47.07 -17.16
C PHE A 155 27.68 46.43 -16.92
N GLU A 156 28.13 46.41 -15.68
CA GLU A 156 29.33 45.71 -15.25
C GLU A 156 28.95 44.27 -14.88
N VAL A 157 29.42 43.30 -15.64
CA VAL A 157 29.09 41.91 -15.46
C VAL A 157 30.32 41.11 -15.06
N VAL A 158 30.14 40.15 -14.16
CA VAL A 158 31.17 39.19 -13.75
C VAL A 158 30.72 37.83 -14.20
N PRO A 159 31.34 37.20 -15.22
CA PRO A 159 30.98 35.87 -15.67
C PRO A 159 31.40 34.82 -14.65
N TYR A 160 30.68 33.66 -14.67
CA TYR A 160 31.11 32.49 -13.93
C TYR A 160 32.36 31.85 -14.55
N GLU A 161 33.18 31.26 -13.69
CA GLU A 161 34.35 30.49 -14.07
C GLU A 161 33.97 29.16 -14.80
N ILE A 162 34.97 28.55 -15.44
CA ILE A 162 34.83 27.23 -16.03
C ILE A 162 34.74 26.19 -14.93
N MET A 163 33.76 25.32 -15.00
CA MET A 163 33.56 24.24 -14.01
C MET A 163 34.70 23.20 -14.11
N ARG A 164 35.59 23.20 -13.13
CA ARG A 164 36.73 22.28 -13.02
C ARG A 164 36.51 21.12 -12.10
N GLY A 165 35.58 21.26 -11.15
CA GLY A 165 35.28 20.25 -10.14
C GLY A 165 33.90 20.40 -9.53
N LEU A 166 33.48 19.37 -8.81
CA LEU A 166 32.25 19.31 -8.05
C LEU A 166 32.54 18.82 -6.62
N GLU A 167 32.12 19.60 -5.64
CA GLU A 167 32.12 19.21 -4.24
C GLU A 167 30.70 19.27 -3.71
N PHE A 168 30.29 18.26 -2.92
CA PHE A 168 28.96 18.26 -2.32
C PHE A 168 28.99 17.73 -0.90
N TYR A 169 28.07 18.25 -0.09
CA TYR A 169 27.99 17.98 1.35
C TYR A 169 26.53 17.65 1.73
N GLY A 170 26.35 16.89 2.82
CA GLY A 170 25.02 16.66 3.42
C GLY A 170 24.15 15.66 2.68
N LEU A 171 24.75 14.78 1.84
CA LEU A 171 24.04 13.74 1.10
C LEU A 171 24.63 12.36 1.42
N ASP A 172 24.09 11.72 2.45
CA ASP A 172 24.56 10.42 2.94
C ASP A 172 23.77 9.24 2.33
N SER A 173 22.53 9.48 1.89
CA SER A 173 21.61 8.43 1.44
C SER A 173 21.74 8.07 -0.04
N VAL A 174 22.37 8.93 -0.84
CA VAL A 174 22.49 8.78 -2.29
C VAL A 174 23.95 8.52 -2.68
N PRO A 175 24.24 7.52 -3.54
CA PRO A 175 25.60 7.29 -4.01
C PRO A 175 26.20 8.53 -4.71
N ALA A 176 27.41 8.92 -4.30
CA ALA A 176 28.17 10.05 -4.84
C ALA A 176 28.23 10.05 -6.39
N LYS A 177 28.47 8.88 -6.96
CA LYS A 177 28.55 8.68 -8.42
C LYS A 177 27.31 9.18 -9.18
N LEU A 178 26.12 9.11 -8.57
CA LEU A 178 24.89 9.54 -9.23
C LEU A 178 24.85 11.06 -9.40
N ILE A 179 25.40 11.81 -8.45
CA ILE A 179 25.50 13.26 -8.52
C ILE A 179 26.59 13.64 -9.52
N GLU A 180 27.74 12.98 -9.45
CA GLU A 180 28.85 13.18 -10.39
C GLU A 180 28.38 12.96 -11.84
N ASP A 181 27.67 11.88 -12.12
CA ASP A 181 27.11 11.57 -13.44
C ASP A 181 26.10 12.64 -13.93
N THR A 182 25.36 13.26 -13.00
CA THR A 182 24.38 14.32 -13.32
C THR A 182 25.08 15.59 -13.83
N PHE A 183 26.24 15.95 -13.25
CA PHE A 183 26.97 17.17 -13.59
C PHE A 183 28.09 16.95 -14.62
N LYS A 184 28.40 15.70 -14.96
CA LYS A 184 29.43 15.36 -15.95
C LYS A 184 29.31 16.12 -17.28
N PRO A 185 28.10 16.37 -17.85
CA PRO A 185 27.94 17.13 -19.09
C PRO A 185 28.37 18.60 -19.00
N GLN A 186 28.48 19.16 -17.80
CA GLN A 186 28.81 20.57 -17.52
C GLN A 186 30.29 20.77 -17.22
N MET A 187 31.01 19.69 -16.89
CA MET A 187 32.45 19.75 -16.62
C MET A 187 33.24 20.30 -17.82
N GLY A 188 34.16 21.22 -17.55
CA GLY A 188 34.98 21.87 -18.57
C GLY A 188 34.27 22.98 -19.34
N LYS A 189 33.02 23.33 -19.06
CA LYS A 189 32.27 24.45 -19.62
C LYS A 189 32.14 25.58 -18.63
N PRO A 190 31.92 26.84 -19.11
CA PRO A 190 31.53 27.94 -18.23
C PRO A 190 30.28 27.56 -17.44
N MET A 191 30.27 27.83 -16.12
CA MET A 191 29.13 27.50 -15.29
C MET A 191 27.92 28.31 -15.72
N ASN A 192 26.76 27.68 -15.76
CA ASN A 192 25.48 28.31 -16.05
C ASN A 192 24.48 27.94 -14.92
N SER A 193 24.04 28.97 -14.19
CA SER A 193 23.14 28.75 -13.05
C SER A 193 21.80 28.09 -13.46
N LYS A 194 21.27 28.39 -14.64
CA LYS A 194 20.04 27.73 -15.16
C LYS A 194 20.24 26.24 -15.43
N GLU A 195 21.36 25.89 -16.06
CA GLU A 195 21.68 24.49 -16.35
C GLU A 195 21.95 23.72 -15.05
N ILE A 196 22.61 24.37 -14.07
CA ILE A 196 22.86 23.79 -12.75
C ILE A 196 21.54 23.55 -12.02
N VAL A 197 20.63 24.55 -11.98
CA VAL A 197 19.30 24.40 -11.36
C VAL A 197 18.49 23.31 -12.09
N GLY A 198 18.48 23.33 -13.41
CA GLY A 198 17.80 22.30 -14.21
C GLY A 198 18.34 20.88 -13.95
N ALA A 199 19.67 20.73 -13.82
CA ALA A 199 20.31 19.47 -13.46
C ALA A 199 19.92 19.01 -12.04
N LEU A 200 19.86 19.93 -11.08
CA LEU A 200 19.40 19.65 -9.71
C LEU A 200 17.92 19.25 -9.65
N GLU A 201 17.07 19.94 -10.41
CA GLU A 201 15.64 19.56 -10.52
C GLU A 201 15.46 18.19 -11.16
N ASN A 202 16.20 17.92 -12.25
CA ASN A 202 16.20 16.61 -12.89
C ASN A 202 16.71 15.50 -11.96
N PHE A 203 17.76 15.78 -11.20
CA PHE A 203 18.28 14.85 -10.17
C PHE A 203 17.23 14.55 -9.11
N LYS A 204 16.54 15.59 -8.59
CA LYS A 204 15.45 15.43 -7.64
C LYS A 204 14.27 14.67 -8.24
N ALA A 205 13.86 15.01 -9.45
CA ALA A 205 12.76 14.33 -10.18
C ALA A 205 13.09 12.87 -10.48
N TYR A 206 14.34 12.57 -10.85
CA TYR A 206 14.79 11.20 -11.08
C TYR A 206 14.70 10.35 -9.82
N ASN A 207 15.16 10.85 -8.68
CA ASN A 207 15.10 10.14 -7.40
C ASN A 207 13.65 9.89 -6.95
N VAL A 208 12.76 10.87 -7.14
CA VAL A 208 11.32 10.74 -6.86
C VAL A 208 10.66 9.74 -7.81
N ASN A 209 10.93 9.85 -9.11
CA ASN A 209 10.27 9.03 -10.13
C ASN A 209 10.72 7.56 -10.10
N THR A 210 12.00 7.29 -9.83
CA THR A 210 12.52 5.93 -9.75
C THR A 210 12.23 5.27 -8.40
N ARG A 211 11.72 6.01 -7.42
CA ARG A 211 11.44 5.55 -6.04
C ARG A 211 12.64 4.89 -5.36
N ARG A 212 13.82 5.18 -5.85
CA ARG A 212 15.04 4.48 -5.46
C ARG A 212 15.49 4.88 -4.06
N PHE A 213 15.22 6.14 -3.66
CA PHE A 213 15.66 6.73 -2.40
C PHE A 213 14.52 7.35 -1.57
N GLY A 214 13.27 7.30 -2.05
CA GLY A 214 12.08 7.86 -1.40
C GLY A 214 11.81 9.33 -1.75
N GLU A 215 10.54 9.73 -1.67
CA GLU A 215 10.05 11.04 -2.14
C GLU A 215 10.50 12.24 -1.28
N ALA A 216 10.97 12.02 -0.06
CA ALA A 216 11.22 13.09 0.91
C ALA A 216 12.67 13.16 1.40
N THR A 217 13.58 12.52 0.70
CA THR A 217 14.98 12.40 1.14
C THR A 217 15.72 13.74 1.13
N ILE A 218 15.46 14.59 0.13
CA ILE A 218 16.15 15.88 -0.05
C ILE A 218 15.16 17.03 0.12
N GLU A 219 15.28 17.76 1.22
CA GLU A 219 14.42 18.89 1.53
C GLU A 219 14.87 20.18 0.85
N GLY A 220 16.18 20.42 0.81
CA GLY A 220 16.78 21.61 0.24
C GLY A 220 18.08 21.32 -0.46
N MET A 221 18.40 22.20 -1.41
CA MET A 221 19.68 22.23 -2.10
C MET A 221 20.12 23.69 -2.18
N ARG A 222 21.38 23.94 -1.92
CA ARG A 222 21.97 25.27 -1.97
C ARG A 222 23.32 25.23 -2.67
N MET A 223 23.56 26.17 -3.56
CA MET A 223 24.88 26.43 -4.11
C MET A 223 25.65 27.30 -3.11
N ILE A 224 26.85 26.90 -2.76
CA ILE A 224 27.72 27.70 -1.91
C ILE A 224 28.46 28.68 -2.83
N ASP A 225 28.46 29.96 -2.47
CA ASP A 225 28.79 31.11 -3.34
C ASP A 225 30.27 31.31 -3.64
N ASP A 226 31.14 30.36 -3.32
CA ASP A 226 32.56 30.49 -3.58
C ASP A 226 33.00 29.64 -4.80
N THR A 227 32.76 30.20 -6.00
CA THR A 227 33.10 29.56 -7.28
C THR A 227 34.34 30.19 -7.92
N SER A 228 35.14 30.97 -7.18
CA SER A 228 36.34 31.67 -7.71
C SER A 228 37.45 30.72 -8.18
N ASP A 229 37.43 29.46 -7.76
CA ASP A 229 38.35 28.41 -8.15
C ASP A 229 37.81 27.49 -9.28
N GLY A 230 36.61 27.74 -9.76
CA GLY A 230 35.94 26.89 -10.75
C GLY A 230 35.35 25.59 -10.16
N ILE A 231 35.26 25.46 -8.85
CA ILE A 231 34.67 24.30 -8.17
C ILE A 231 33.21 24.65 -7.82
N LEU A 232 32.27 23.83 -8.34
CA LEU A 232 30.87 23.93 -7.95
C LEU A 232 30.68 23.23 -6.59
N ARG A 233 30.29 24.01 -5.57
CA ARG A 233 30.00 23.49 -4.22
C ARG A 233 28.51 23.47 -3.97
N LEU A 234 27.99 22.28 -3.67
CA LEU A 234 26.57 22.05 -3.41
C LEU A 234 26.37 21.55 -1.97
N GLU A 235 25.42 22.14 -1.27
CA GLU A 235 24.96 21.67 0.02
C GLU A 235 23.56 21.08 -0.12
N PHE A 236 23.40 19.83 0.29
CA PHE A 236 22.13 19.13 0.33
C PHE A 236 21.64 19.03 1.77
N ILE A 237 20.33 19.17 1.94
CA ILE A 237 19.69 19.00 3.24
C ILE A 237 18.78 17.78 3.15
N GLU A 238 19.25 16.66 3.71
CA GLU A 238 18.42 15.45 3.80
C GLU A 238 17.43 15.56 4.95
N THR A 239 16.24 14.99 4.73
CA THR A 239 15.20 14.96 5.76
C THR A 239 15.49 13.87 6.77
N SER A 240 15.77 14.26 8.01
CA SER A 240 15.88 13.35 9.15
C SER A 240 14.61 13.39 10.01
N VAL A 241 14.26 12.26 10.62
CA VAL A 241 13.10 12.15 11.50
C VAL A 241 13.59 12.02 12.93
N ASP A 242 13.36 13.05 13.73
CA ASP A 242 13.78 13.08 15.14
C ASP A 242 12.84 12.33 16.06
N GLY A 243 11.57 12.25 15.72
CA GLY A 243 10.56 11.56 16.51
C GLY A 243 9.23 11.43 15.79
N VAL A 244 8.34 10.63 16.36
CA VAL A 244 6.97 10.44 15.90
C VAL A 244 6.00 10.91 16.97
N THR A 245 5.05 11.75 16.60
CA THR A 245 3.93 12.18 17.46
C THR A 245 2.64 11.66 16.87
N ILE A 246 1.78 11.10 17.70
CA ILE A 246 0.47 10.58 17.28
C ILE A 246 -0.61 11.44 17.92
N GLU A 247 -1.43 12.04 17.06
CA GLU A 247 -2.61 12.82 17.45
C GLU A 247 -3.86 12.02 17.08
N ILE A 248 -4.76 11.84 18.03
CA ILE A 248 -5.98 11.07 17.81
C ILE A 248 -7.18 12.00 18.01
N ASP A 249 -7.91 12.22 16.94
CA ASP A 249 -9.17 12.95 16.96
C ASP A 249 -10.31 12.01 17.36
N PRO A 250 -11.24 12.48 18.19
CA PRO A 250 -12.38 11.68 18.62
C PRO A 250 -13.32 11.37 17.45
N SER A 251 -14.05 10.27 17.59
CA SER A 251 -15.15 9.98 16.67
C SER A 251 -16.35 10.89 16.99
N VAL A 252 -17.06 11.32 15.94
CA VAL A 252 -18.29 12.09 16.09
C VAL A 252 -19.48 11.15 15.95
N ASP A 253 -20.42 11.19 16.90
CA ASP A 253 -21.67 10.45 16.81
C ASP A 253 -22.53 11.01 15.64
N PRO A 254 -22.85 10.20 14.63
CA PRO A 254 -23.59 10.68 13.48
C PRO A 254 -25.05 11.11 13.79
N LYS A 255 -25.61 10.67 14.94
CA LYS A 255 -26.97 11.01 15.34
C LYS A 255 -27.04 12.28 16.19
N THR A 256 -26.06 12.48 17.08
CA THR A 256 -26.10 13.59 18.05
C THR A 256 -25.12 14.71 17.70
N GLY A 257 -24.19 14.48 16.75
CA GLY A 257 -23.11 15.43 16.41
C GLY A 257 -22.09 15.65 17.54
N LYS A 258 -22.21 14.94 18.65
CA LYS A 258 -21.28 15.08 19.78
C LYS A 258 -20.02 14.27 19.57
N GLU A 259 -18.88 14.83 19.98
CA GLU A 259 -17.61 14.14 20.03
C GLU A 259 -17.59 13.09 21.15
N ASN A 260 -17.16 11.88 20.80
CA ASN A 260 -16.96 10.81 21.78
C ASN A 260 -15.58 10.98 22.43
N LYS A 261 -15.41 10.39 23.62
CA LYS A 261 -14.08 10.35 24.24
C LYS A 261 -13.15 9.44 23.44
N VAL A 262 -11.90 9.88 23.23
CA VAL A 262 -10.83 9.05 22.62
C VAL A 262 -10.59 7.82 23.49
N VAL A 263 -10.68 6.65 22.89
CA VAL A 263 -10.53 5.34 23.57
C VAL A 263 -9.20 4.69 23.22
N SER A 264 -8.66 4.94 22.03
CA SER A 264 -7.43 4.31 21.53
C SER A 264 -6.21 4.78 22.31
N LYS A 265 -5.36 3.83 22.69
CA LYS A 265 -4.09 4.10 23.36
C LYS A 265 -2.99 4.35 22.33
N VAL A 266 -2.25 5.43 22.48
CA VAL A 266 -1.09 5.79 21.63
C VAL A 266 -0.07 4.64 21.60
N SER A 267 0.15 3.97 22.75
CA SER A 267 1.06 2.82 22.85
C SER A 267 0.73 1.65 21.91
N SER A 268 -0.53 1.53 21.47
CA SER A 268 -0.94 0.50 20.51
C SER A 268 -0.71 0.90 19.05
N ILE A 269 -0.38 2.16 18.80
CA ILE A 269 -0.19 2.75 17.47
C ILE A 269 1.29 3.00 17.20
N MET A 270 2.00 3.54 18.21
CA MET A 270 3.41 3.91 18.12
C MET A 270 4.29 2.87 17.44
N PRO A 271 4.19 1.58 17.81
CA PRO A 271 5.00 0.55 17.19
C PRO A 271 4.88 0.43 15.66
N TYR A 272 3.80 0.90 15.02
CA TYR A 272 3.69 0.90 13.56
C TYR A 272 4.64 1.88 12.89
N PHE A 273 5.02 2.94 13.59
CA PHE A 273 5.84 4.03 13.08
C PHE A 273 7.22 4.11 13.76
N GLU A 274 7.52 3.23 14.72
CA GLU A 274 8.77 3.21 15.47
C GLU A 274 10.00 3.02 14.56
N GLY A 275 9.86 2.25 13.47
CA GLY A 275 10.93 2.07 12.49
C GLY A 275 11.22 3.30 11.61
N ILE A 276 10.41 4.37 11.72
CA ILE A 276 10.59 5.64 11.02
C ILE A 276 11.20 6.68 11.97
N ALA A 277 10.93 6.54 13.28
CA ALA A 277 11.50 7.43 14.30
C ALA A 277 13.02 7.32 14.34
N HIS A 278 13.68 8.45 14.59
CA HIS A 278 15.15 8.53 14.76
C HIS A 278 15.95 8.06 13.54
N THR A 279 15.39 8.21 12.33
CA THR A 279 16.11 7.91 11.09
C THR A 279 16.88 9.14 10.61
N LYS A 280 18.16 8.94 10.24
CA LYS A 280 19.00 9.99 9.67
C LYS A 280 18.49 10.46 8.30
N CYS A 281 17.87 9.55 7.56
CA CYS A 281 17.28 9.83 6.27
C CYS A 281 15.88 9.20 6.17
N LEU A 282 14.88 10.00 5.84
CA LEU A 282 13.52 9.51 5.63
C LEU A 282 13.44 8.70 4.34
N ASN A 283 12.98 7.47 4.44
CA ASN A 283 12.70 6.60 3.31
C ASN A 283 11.19 6.54 3.06
N GLY A 284 10.75 7.10 1.94
CA GLY A 284 9.33 7.17 1.59
C GLY A 284 8.66 5.81 1.38
N ASP A 285 9.41 4.81 0.91
CA ASP A 285 8.86 3.46 0.71
C ASP A 285 8.60 2.77 2.06
N ARG A 286 9.52 2.90 3.02
CA ARG A 286 9.29 2.41 4.40
C ARG A 286 8.11 3.10 5.07
N LEU A 287 7.98 4.40 4.82
CA LEU A 287 6.84 5.17 5.33
C LEU A 287 5.53 4.66 4.74
N ARG A 288 5.46 4.49 3.42
CA ARG A 288 4.29 3.97 2.73
C ARG A 288 3.92 2.57 3.23
N GLU A 289 4.90 1.68 3.34
CA GLU A 289 4.69 0.33 3.87
C GLU A 289 4.15 0.36 5.31
N ALA A 290 4.66 1.24 6.17
CA ALA A 290 4.18 1.39 7.54
C ALA A 290 2.73 1.89 7.58
N VAL A 291 2.38 2.85 6.73
CA VAL A 291 1.02 3.40 6.61
C VAL A 291 0.04 2.36 6.07
N ASP A 292 0.41 1.65 5.02
CA ASP A 292 -0.45 0.63 4.40
C ASP A 292 -0.69 -0.53 5.38
N ARG A 293 0.35 -0.94 6.10
CA ARG A 293 0.24 -1.94 7.16
C ARG A 293 -0.64 -1.46 8.31
N PHE A 294 -0.44 -0.22 8.75
CA PHE A 294 -1.29 0.38 9.79
C PHE A 294 -2.76 0.40 9.37
N ARG A 295 -3.03 0.86 8.14
CA ARG A 295 -4.38 0.92 7.58
C ARG A 295 -5.04 -0.46 7.51
N ALA A 296 -4.33 -1.46 7.03
CA ALA A 296 -4.83 -2.84 6.90
C ALA A 296 -5.18 -3.47 8.26
N GLN A 297 -4.41 -3.16 9.31
CA GLN A 297 -4.57 -3.78 10.64
C GLN A 297 -5.40 -2.95 11.63
N ASN A 298 -5.73 -1.70 11.29
CA ASN A 298 -6.44 -0.80 12.20
C ASN A 298 -7.70 -0.18 11.57
N PRO A 299 -8.74 -0.97 11.27
CA PRO A 299 -9.99 -0.48 10.68
C PRO A 299 -10.76 0.50 11.57
N ARG A 300 -10.38 0.59 12.85
CA ARG A 300 -10.92 1.55 13.84
C ARG A 300 -10.59 3.02 13.53
N PHE A 301 -9.64 3.28 12.62
CA PHE A 301 -9.28 4.63 12.23
C PHE A 301 -9.72 4.92 10.79
N GLY A 302 -9.87 6.22 10.52
CA GLY A 302 -9.98 6.75 9.17
C GLY A 302 -8.65 6.73 8.43
N GLU A 303 -8.60 7.42 7.32
CA GLU A 303 -7.38 7.64 6.57
C GLU A 303 -6.38 8.42 7.43
N PRO A 304 -5.16 7.89 7.68
CA PRO A 304 -4.15 8.62 8.43
C PRO A 304 -3.68 9.84 7.65
N ARG A 305 -3.64 10.98 8.31
CA ARG A 305 -3.03 12.20 7.76
C ARG A 305 -1.62 12.32 8.34
N ILE A 306 -0.67 12.53 7.47
CA ILE A 306 0.73 12.55 7.83
C ILE A 306 1.29 13.93 7.53
N ASN A 307 1.88 14.55 8.54
CA ASN A 307 2.53 15.85 8.44
C ASN A 307 3.97 15.73 8.93
N LEU A 308 4.88 16.34 8.19
CA LEU A 308 6.27 16.53 8.59
C LEU A 308 6.43 17.98 9.07
N LEU A 309 6.53 18.17 10.36
CA LEU A 309 6.70 19.49 10.96
C LEU A 309 8.18 19.74 11.30
N PRO A 310 8.69 20.97 11.16
CA PRO A 310 10.03 21.32 11.62
C PRO A 310 10.17 21.03 13.11
N THR A 311 11.29 20.41 13.50
CA THR A 311 11.58 20.16 14.91
C THR A 311 12.02 21.46 15.57
N PRO A 312 11.34 21.95 16.62
CA PRO A 312 11.71 23.18 17.29
C PRO A 312 13.16 23.13 17.83
N GLY A 313 13.93 24.18 17.56
CA GLY A 313 15.31 24.30 18.06
C GLY A 313 16.36 23.51 17.30
N LYS A 314 16.01 22.86 16.19
CA LYS A 314 16.95 22.15 15.32
C LYS A 314 17.10 22.82 13.95
N PRO A 315 18.24 22.62 13.25
CA PRO A 315 18.47 23.20 11.92
C PRO A 315 17.50 22.62 10.88
N LEU A 316 17.50 23.19 9.66
CA LEU A 316 16.75 22.70 8.52
C LEU A 316 17.06 21.22 8.24
N GLY A 317 16.07 20.46 7.77
CA GLY A 317 16.19 19.03 7.54
C GLY A 317 15.75 18.15 8.71
N HIS A 318 15.69 18.69 9.92
CA HIS A 318 15.19 17.97 11.08
C HIS A 318 13.67 18.11 11.20
N ARG A 319 12.96 16.96 11.11
CA ARG A 319 11.51 16.90 11.10
C ARG A 319 10.96 16.02 12.20
N THR A 320 9.83 16.41 12.76
CA THR A 320 8.98 15.57 13.59
C THR A 320 7.83 15.05 12.74
N PHE A 321 7.64 13.75 12.75
CA PHE A 321 6.59 13.05 12.02
C PHE A 321 5.31 13.04 12.84
N VAL A 322 4.28 13.74 12.37
CA VAL A 322 2.99 13.82 13.07
C VAL A 322 1.95 13.01 12.31
N VAL A 323 1.40 11.99 12.97
CA VAL A 323 0.35 11.12 12.45
C VAL A 323 -0.97 11.53 13.09
N GLN A 324 -1.85 12.13 12.30
CA GLN A 324 -3.20 12.48 12.73
C GLN A 324 -4.18 11.39 12.34
N LEU A 325 -4.89 10.86 13.31
CA LEU A 325 -5.81 9.75 13.19
C LEU A 325 -7.19 10.16 13.67
N LYS A 326 -8.22 9.82 12.91
CA LYS A 326 -9.61 10.02 13.32
C LYS A 326 -10.24 8.67 13.70
N GLU A 327 -10.72 8.55 14.92
CA GLU A 327 -11.44 7.34 15.36
C GLU A 327 -12.76 7.19 14.60
N LYS A 328 -13.08 5.94 14.23
CA LYS A 328 -14.38 5.55 13.67
C LYS A 328 -15.24 4.91 14.79
N ALA A 329 -16.48 4.62 14.45
CA ALA A 329 -17.33 3.81 15.34
C ALA A 329 -16.66 2.45 15.58
N MET A 330 -16.45 2.12 16.86
CA MET A 330 -15.65 0.94 17.26
C MET A 330 -16.50 -0.30 17.48
N ARG A 331 -17.79 -0.15 17.58
CA ARG A 331 -18.73 -1.23 17.82
C ARG A 331 -19.93 -1.09 16.90
N GLY A 332 -20.45 -2.20 16.49
CA GLY A 332 -21.65 -2.23 15.68
C GLY A 332 -22.41 -3.54 15.87
N ILE A 333 -23.69 -3.47 15.63
CA ILE A 333 -24.58 -4.60 15.55
C ILE A 333 -25.24 -4.51 14.19
N THR A 334 -25.20 -5.61 13.45
CA THR A 334 -25.86 -5.73 12.16
C THR A 334 -26.86 -6.86 12.23
N CYS A 335 -28.11 -6.57 11.94
CA CYS A 335 -29.17 -7.56 11.79
C CYS A 335 -29.70 -7.43 10.38
N GLY A 336 -29.88 -8.53 9.71
CA GLY A 336 -30.42 -8.53 8.34
C GLY A 336 -30.97 -9.88 7.95
N GLY A 337 -31.87 -9.86 7.00
CA GLY A 337 -32.26 -11.04 6.24
C GLY A 337 -31.77 -10.86 4.82
N GLY A 338 -31.24 -11.89 4.21
CA GLY A 338 -30.76 -11.87 2.83
C GLY A 338 -30.90 -13.23 2.17
N MET A 339 -30.68 -13.24 0.88
CA MET A 339 -30.55 -14.50 0.13
C MET A 339 -29.09 -14.96 0.20
N SER A 340 -28.85 -16.13 0.73
CA SER A 340 -27.53 -16.78 0.66
C SER A 340 -27.23 -17.14 -0.80
N ALA A 341 -25.98 -16.90 -1.23
CA ALA A 341 -25.54 -17.28 -2.59
C ALA A 341 -25.73 -18.78 -2.89
N ARG A 342 -25.76 -19.62 -1.85
CA ARG A 342 -26.09 -21.06 -1.95
C ARG A 342 -27.57 -21.30 -2.24
N GLY A 343 -28.45 -20.43 -1.80
CA GLY A 343 -29.89 -20.59 -2.00
C GLY A 343 -30.37 -20.33 -3.43
N LEU A 344 -29.58 -19.61 -4.22
CA LEU A 344 -29.90 -19.42 -5.65
C LEU A 344 -29.76 -20.70 -6.46
N SER A 345 -28.90 -21.63 -6.04
CA SER A 345 -28.77 -22.96 -6.70
C SER A 345 -29.79 -23.99 -6.20
N GLU A 346 -30.43 -23.76 -5.06
CA GLU A 346 -31.37 -24.71 -4.42
C GLU A 346 -32.85 -24.26 -4.47
N GLY A 347 -33.14 -23.11 -5.12
CA GLY A 347 -34.47 -22.51 -5.22
C GLY A 347 -34.63 -21.25 -4.38
N ILE A 348 -35.45 -20.30 -4.87
CA ILE A 348 -35.60 -18.94 -4.36
C ILE A 348 -35.95 -18.86 -2.85
N PHE A 349 -36.63 -19.87 -2.33
CA PHE A 349 -37.05 -19.90 -0.91
C PHE A 349 -36.09 -20.60 0.05
N SER A 350 -35.16 -21.41 -0.45
CA SER A 350 -34.15 -22.09 0.37
C SER A 350 -32.97 -21.18 0.75
N GLY A 351 -32.88 -20.01 0.15
CA GLY A 351 -31.81 -19.04 0.34
C GLY A 351 -32.08 -17.93 1.35
N LEU A 352 -33.26 -17.86 1.93
CA LEU A 352 -33.54 -16.87 2.99
C LEU A 352 -32.71 -17.19 4.24
N ALA A 353 -31.73 -16.32 4.53
CA ALA A 353 -30.90 -16.43 5.71
C ALA A 353 -31.12 -15.24 6.63
N GLY A 354 -31.34 -15.50 7.90
CA GLY A 354 -31.26 -14.50 8.94
C GLY A 354 -29.81 -14.32 9.37
N HIS A 355 -29.32 -13.10 9.40
CA HIS A 355 -27.96 -12.77 9.83
C HIS A 355 -28.00 -11.81 11.01
N PHE A 356 -27.24 -12.14 12.03
CA PHE A 356 -26.93 -11.26 13.16
C PHE A 356 -25.42 -11.21 13.35
N SER A 357 -24.85 -10.02 13.42
CA SER A 357 -23.46 -9.89 13.82
C SER A 357 -23.26 -8.73 14.79
N ALA A 358 -22.37 -8.94 15.74
CA ALA A 358 -21.88 -7.92 16.66
C ALA A 358 -20.36 -7.89 16.62
N PHE A 359 -19.81 -6.70 16.46
CA PHE A 359 -18.36 -6.55 16.40
C PHE A 359 -17.88 -5.40 17.29
N HIS A 360 -16.63 -5.54 17.72
CA HIS A 360 -15.90 -4.49 18.42
C HIS A 360 -14.46 -4.45 17.89
N THR A 361 -14.04 -3.31 17.33
CA THR A 361 -12.75 -3.17 16.64
C THR A 361 -11.63 -2.62 17.51
N ASN A 362 -11.89 -2.30 18.79
CA ASN A 362 -10.92 -1.66 19.67
C ASN A 362 -11.13 -2.03 21.15
N LEU A 363 -11.07 -3.31 21.47
CA LEU A 363 -11.18 -3.77 22.84
C LEU A 363 -10.05 -3.17 23.71
N PHE A 364 -10.43 -2.59 24.85
CA PHE A 364 -9.50 -1.96 25.82
C PHE A 364 -8.63 -0.84 25.25
N GLY A 365 -8.97 -0.26 24.09
CA GLY A 365 -8.17 0.79 23.43
C GLY A 365 -6.89 0.29 22.77
N THR A 366 -6.70 -1.02 22.68
CA THR A 366 -5.44 -1.64 22.20
C THR A 366 -5.48 -2.11 20.74
N GLY A 367 -6.63 -1.91 20.06
CA GLY A 367 -6.80 -2.37 18.68
C GLY A 367 -7.14 -3.85 18.53
N LYS A 368 -7.37 -4.53 19.63
CA LYS A 368 -7.87 -5.91 19.61
C LYS A 368 -9.31 -5.92 19.12
N MET A 369 -9.64 -6.89 18.29
CA MET A 369 -10.95 -6.98 17.65
C MET A 369 -11.68 -8.24 18.13
N SER A 370 -12.97 -8.13 18.29
CA SER A 370 -13.87 -9.29 18.47
C SER A 370 -15.00 -9.21 17.48
N ASN A 371 -15.38 -10.35 16.95
CA ASN A 371 -16.53 -10.51 16.09
C ASN A 371 -17.32 -11.73 16.51
N PHE A 372 -18.61 -11.56 16.61
CA PHE A 372 -19.58 -12.62 16.83
C PHE A 372 -20.61 -12.54 15.71
N SER A 373 -20.85 -13.63 15.00
CA SER A 373 -21.88 -13.69 13.98
C SER A 373 -22.66 -15.00 14.05
N ILE A 374 -23.95 -14.90 13.85
CA ILE A 374 -24.86 -16.02 13.65
C ILE A 374 -25.58 -15.81 12.34
N GLU A 375 -25.53 -16.81 11.48
CA GLU A 375 -26.32 -16.90 10.26
C GLU A 375 -27.21 -18.14 10.37
N ALA A 376 -28.49 -17.96 10.18
CA ALA A 376 -29.48 -19.03 10.28
C ALA A 376 -30.18 -19.22 8.93
N THR A 377 -29.99 -20.37 8.31
CA THR A 377 -30.64 -20.75 7.05
C THR A 377 -31.69 -21.82 7.30
N PRO A 378 -32.97 -21.58 6.96
CA PRO A 378 -33.99 -22.61 7.03
C PRO A 378 -33.78 -23.63 5.91
N ARG A 379 -33.92 -24.92 6.23
CA ARG A 379 -33.91 -26.03 5.27
C ARG A 379 -35.17 -26.87 5.43
N LYS A 380 -35.63 -27.48 4.33
CA LYS A 380 -36.70 -28.47 4.40
C LYS A 380 -36.17 -29.75 5.04
N GLY A 381 -36.71 -30.17 6.17
CA GLY A 381 -36.50 -31.47 6.74
C GLY A 381 -37.32 -32.55 6.05
N GLY A 382 -36.97 -33.84 6.27
CA GLY A 382 -37.59 -34.97 5.60
C GLY A 382 -39.11 -35.19 5.87
N ARG A 383 -39.63 -34.58 6.93
CA ARG A 383 -41.06 -34.58 7.26
C ARG A 383 -41.81 -33.30 6.91
N GLY A 384 -41.25 -32.46 6.02
CA GLY A 384 -41.84 -31.18 5.67
C GLY A 384 -41.68 -30.07 6.71
N LEU A 385 -41.01 -30.35 7.83
CA LEU A 385 -40.68 -29.37 8.86
C LEU A 385 -39.47 -28.57 8.43
N THR A 386 -39.49 -27.24 8.68
CA THR A 386 -38.34 -26.39 8.45
C THR A 386 -37.34 -26.54 9.59
N VAL A 387 -36.15 -27.07 9.31
CA VAL A 387 -35.05 -27.16 10.27
C VAL A 387 -34.15 -25.95 10.07
N VAL A 388 -33.90 -25.18 11.13
CA VAL A 388 -32.97 -24.05 11.13
C VAL A 388 -31.63 -24.53 11.69
N ARG A 389 -30.57 -24.41 10.88
CA ARG A 389 -29.20 -24.76 11.29
C ARG A 389 -28.35 -23.49 11.35
N PRO A 390 -27.97 -23.02 12.53
CA PRO A 390 -27.18 -21.81 12.66
C PRO A 390 -25.71 -22.06 12.33
N HIS A 391 -25.13 -21.16 11.57
CA HIS A 391 -23.69 -20.98 11.48
C HIS A 391 -23.27 -19.96 12.53
N VAL A 392 -22.41 -20.36 13.43
CA VAL A 392 -21.91 -19.50 14.51
C VAL A 392 -20.43 -19.26 14.29
N ASN A 393 -20.01 -18.01 14.32
CA ASN A 393 -18.61 -17.65 14.28
C ASN A 393 -18.30 -16.64 15.39
N LEU A 394 -17.37 -17.02 16.26
CA LEU A 394 -16.81 -16.17 17.29
C LEU A 394 -15.31 -16.01 17.01
N SER A 395 -14.84 -14.80 16.86
CA SER A 395 -13.42 -14.55 16.65
C SER A 395 -12.91 -13.41 17.52
N PHE A 396 -11.69 -13.58 17.99
CA PHE A 396 -10.91 -12.56 18.69
C PHE A 396 -9.57 -12.44 18.00
N SER A 397 -9.23 -11.24 17.56
CA SER A 397 -7.98 -10.96 16.85
C SER A 397 -7.18 -9.91 17.59
N ASP A 398 -5.92 -10.23 17.82
CA ASP A 398 -4.89 -9.33 18.34
C ASP A 398 -3.91 -9.03 17.20
N PRO A 399 -3.91 -7.81 16.65
CA PRO A 399 -3.08 -7.47 15.50
C PRO A 399 -1.59 -7.46 15.83
N TRP A 400 -1.24 -7.51 17.12
CA TRP A 400 0.13 -7.42 17.55
C TRP A 400 0.43 -8.22 18.81
N VAL A 401 1.11 -9.33 18.64
CA VAL A 401 1.61 -10.18 19.73
C VAL A 401 3.14 -10.24 19.67
N GLY A 402 3.79 -9.99 20.82
CA GLY A 402 5.24 -10.10 20.94
C GLY A 402 5.98 -8.77 20.83
N PHE A 403 7.31 -8.85 21.02
CA PHE A 403 8.25 -7.74 20.99
C PHE A 403 9.07 -7.81 19.70
N GLY A 404 9.30 -6.68 19.06
CA GLY A 404 10.18 -6.56 17.91
C GLY A 404 9.53 -6.04 16.62
N PRO A 405 10.34 -5.74 15.61
CA PRO A 405 9.89 -5.07 14.38
C PRO A 405 9.00 -5.96 13.48
N ALA A 406 9.16 -7.27 13.59
CA ALA A 406 8.33 -8.20 12.82
C ALA A 406 7.10 -8.62 13.62
N ARG A 407 5.98 -8.04 13.27
CA ARG A 407 4.71 -8.13 13.97
C ARG A 407 4.00 -9.43 13.65
N THR A 408 3.63 -10.14 14.68
CA THR A 408 2.79 -11.33 14.58
C THR A 408 1.38 -10.97 15.02
N SER A 409 0.39 -11.20 14.19
CA SER A 409 -1.02 -11.16 14.58
C SER A 409 -1.44 -12.53 15.11
N ARG A 410 -2.35 -12.54 16.07
CA ARG A 410 -2.95 -13.76 16.62
C ARG A 410 -4.47 -13.67 16.50
N THR A 411 -5.07 -14.73 15.99
CA THR A 411 -6.52 -14.86 15.90
C THR A 411 -6.94 -16.15 16.62
N LEU A 412 -7.86 -16.01 17.55
CA LEU A 412 -8.59 -17.11 18.17
C LEU A 412 -9.96 -17.16 17.53
N SER A 413 -10.37 -18.30 17.01
CA SER A 413 -11.71 -18.43 16.43
C SER A 413 -12.37 -19.74 16.85
N PHE A 414 -13.66 -19.65 17.05
CA PHE A 414 -14.55 -20.79 17.19
C PHE A 414 -15.62 -20.70 16.12
N ARG A 415 -15.79 -21.76 15.36
CA ARG A 415 -16.79 -21.87 14.30
C ARG A 415 -17.63 -23.11 14.48
N SER A 416 -18.92 -22.96 14.24
CA SER A 416 -19.88 -24.05 14.15
C SER A 416 -20.62 -23.89 12.83
N ASP A 417 -20.29 -24.72 11.85
CA ASP A 417 -20.79 -24.63 10.48
C ASP A 417 -21.66 -25.84 10.16
N SER A 418 -22.74 -25.61 9.43
CA SER A 418 -23.57 -26.68 8.87
C SER A 418 -23.60 -26.56 7.34
N ASN A 419 -23.00 -27.49 6.63
CA ASN A 419 -22.86 -27.48 5.19
C ASN A 419 -23.53 -28.72 4.55
N SER A 420 -24.03 -28.58 3.32
CA SER A 420 -24.49 -29.73 2.53
C SER A 420 -23.29 -30.53 2.03
N MET A 421 -23.40 -31.84 1.99
CA MET A 421 -22.39 -32.74 1.42
C MET A 421 -22.57 -32.98 -0.09
N ARG A 422 -23.45 -32.25 -0.76
CA ARG A 422 -23.71 -32.41 -2.21
C ARG A 422 -22.45 -32.36 -3.07
N ALA A 423 -21.50 -31.51 -2.76
CA ALA A 423 -20.26 -31.41 -3.52
C ALA A 423 -19.45 -32.73 -3.49
N THR A 424 -19.43 -33.44 -2.39
CA THR A 424 -18.72 -34.69 -2.22
C THR A 424 -19.53 -35.87 -2.75
N HIS A 425 -20.79 -35.97 -2.34
CA HIS A 425 -21.68 -37.06 -2.68
C HIS A 425 -22.49 -36.81 -3.96
N GLY A 426 -22.46 -35.67 -4.59
CA GLY A 426 -23.04 -35.23 -5.85
C GLY A 426 -24.11 -36.07 -6.53
N VAL A 427 -24.83 -35.54 -7.47
CA VAL A 427 -25.73 -36.29 -8.35
C VAL A 427 -24.91 -37.09 -9.35
N PRO A 428 -25.24 -38.37 -9.69
CA PRO A 428 -24.58 -39.10 -10.74
C PRO A 428 -24.52 -38.32 -12.05
N SER A 429 -23.40 -38.36 -12.79
CA SER A 429 -23.22 -37.62 -14.05
C SER A 429 -24.20 -38.07 -15.13
N ASN A 430 -24.66 -39.31 -15.07
CA ASN A 430 -25.60 -39.95 -16.04
C ASN A 430 -27.01 -39.37 -15.91
N ALA A 431 -27.35 -38.71 -14.83
CA ALA A 431 -28.63 -38.05 -14.65
C ALA A 431 -28.73 -36.64 -15.34
N GLU A 432 -27.63 -36.16 -15.86
CA GLU A 432 -27.58 -34.83 -16.52
C GLU A 432 -27.92 -34.89 -18.03
N GLY A 433 -27.96 -36.07 -18.65
CA GLY A 433 -28.14 -36.25 -20.11
C GLY A 433 -29.59 -36.44 -20.60
N ASP A 434 -30.50 -36.81 -19.74
CA ASP A 434 -31.88 -37.22 -20.16
C ASP A 434 -32.97 -36.23 -19.75
N GLY A 435 -32.64 -35.06 -19.19
CA GLY A 435 -33.68 -34.11 -18.77
C GLY A 435 -34.62 -34.61 -17.67
N THR A 436 -34.58 -35.85 -17.33
CA THR A 436 -35.18 -36.44 -16.13
C THR A 436 -34.31 -36.11 -14.95
N GLN A 437 -34.69 -35.11 -14.16
CA GLN A 437 -34.11 -34.98 -12.84
C GLN A 437 -34.23 -36.32 -12.12
N PRO A 438 -33.15 -36.89 -11.57
CA PRO A 438 -33.27 -38.06 -10.73
C PRO A 438 -34.27 -37.71 -9.64
N ASP A 439 -35.23 -38.59 -9.41
CA ASP A 439 -36.26 -38.37 -8.40
C ASP A 439 -35.57 -38.06 -7.04
N ILE A 440 -35.52 -36.80 -6.69
CA ILE A 440 -34.90 -36.30 -5.46
C ILE A 440 -35.62 -36.87 -4.24
N THR A 441 -36.79 -37.47 -4.48
CA THR A 441 -37.61 -38.15 -3.47
C THR A 441 -37.24 -39.62 -3.29
N ALA A 442 -36.34 -40.17 -4.16
CA ALA A 442 -35.88 -41.56 -3.97
C ALA A 442 -35.22 -41.69 -2.62
N PRO A 443 -35.64 -42.70 -1.79
CA PRO A 443 -35.03 -42.91 -0.49
C PRO A 443 -33.54 -43.24 -0.76
N GLY A 444 -32.68 -42.29 -0.48
CA GLY A 444 -31.27 -42.47 -0.70
C GLY A 444 -30.53 -41.26 -1.27
N LEU A 445 -31.22 -40.29 -1.84
CA LEU A 445 -30.69 -38.98 -2.23
C LEU A 445 -30.95 -37.94 -1.14
N SER A 446 -31.15 -38.36 0.10
CA SER A 446 -31.38 -37.46 1.23
C SER A 446 -30.19 -36.49 1.37
N ASP A 447 -30.49 -35.22 1.49
CA ASP A 447 -29.50 -34.14 1.72
C ASP A 447 -28.80 -34.38 3.07
N ILE A 448 -27.71 -35.12 3.04
CA ILE A 448 -26.84 -35.25 4.20
C ILE A 448 -26.14 -33.94 4.43
N SER A 449 -26.13 -33.46 5.66
CA SER A 449 -25.46 -32.24 6.04
C SER A 449 -24.30 -32.53 6.99
N LEU A 450 -23.22 -31.82 6.75
CA LEU A 450 -22.02 -31.85 7.56
C LEU A 450 -22.14 -30.80 8.67
N GLN A 451 -22.04 -31.19 9.91
CA GLN A 451 -21.92 -30.28 11.05
C GLN A 451 -20.47 -30.30 11.55
N LYS A 452 -19.79 -29.17 11.47
CA LYS A 452 -18.40 -29.02 11.84
C LYS A 452 -18.24 -27.98 12.93
N HIS A 453 -17.64 -28.40 14.04
CA HIS A 453 -17.20 -27.50 15.09
C HIS A 453 -15.69 -27.39 15.02
N ALA A 454 -15.16 -26.17 15.01
CA ALA A 454 -13.73 -25.95 14.94
C ALA A 454 -13.30 -24.83 15.89
N ALA A 455 -12.26 -25.08 16.66
CA ALA A 455 -11.56 -24.10 17.45
C ALA A 455 -10.15 -23.94 16.88
N CYS A 456 -9.75 -22.71 16.58
CA CYS A 456 -8.48 -22.43 15.91
C CYS A 456 -7.72 -21.31 16.62
N ILE A 457 -6.42 -21.52 16.76
CA ILE A 457 -5.44 -20.48 17.15
C ILE A 457 -4.53 -20.28 15.96
N GLU A 458 -4.56 -19.10 15.39
CA GLU A 458 -3.74 -18.73 14.22
C GLU A 458 -2.76 -17.61 14.58
N HIS A 459 -1.49 -17.77 14.22
CA HIS A 459 -0.46 -16.76 14.26
C HIS A 459 -0.01 -16.45 12.85
N SER A 460 -0.12 -15.19 12.43
CA SER A 460 0.28 -14.75 11.11
C SER A 460 1.32 -13.63 11.20
N ARG A 461 2.39 -13.75 10.42
CA ARG A 461 3.52 -12.83 10.41
C ARG A 461 3.90 -12.45 8.98
N PRO A 462 4.00 -11.15 8.68
CA PRO A 462 4.60 -10.73 7.42
C PRO A 462 6.09 -11.09 7.40
N LEU A 463 6.51 -11.68 6.29
CA LEU A 463 7.89 -12.03 5.97
C LEU A 463 8.45 -11.02 4.96
N LEU A 464 9.63 -11.29 4.43
CA LEU A 464 10.25 -10.45 3.40
C LEU A 464 9.56 -10.58 2.03
N ASN A 465 9.67 -9.56 1.20
CA ASN A 465 9.27 -9.58 -0.22
C ASN A 465 7.80 -9.97 -0.49
N GLY A 466 6.87 -9.48 0.32
CA GLY A 466 5.44 -9.71 0.10
C GLY A 466 4.93 -11.10 0.55
N TRP A 467 5.76 -11.89 1.20
CA TRP A 467 5.36 -13.14 1.82
C TRP A 467 4.74 -12.93 3.19
N THR A 468 3.76 -13.76 3.51
CA THR A 468 3.17 -13.88 4.85
C THR A 468 3.21 -15.33 5.27
N GLY A 469 3.78 -15.62 6.43
CA GLY A 469 3.79 -16.93 7.05
C GLY A 469 2.69 -17.01 8.12
N THR A 470 1.93 -18.09 8.11
CA THR A 470 0.85 -18.35 9.05
C THR A 470 1.03 -19.75 9.65
N PHE A 471 1.02 -19.82 10.96
CA PHE A 471 0.98 -21.06 11.73
C PHE A 471 -0.35 -21.12 12.47
N ALA A 472 -1.10 -22.21 12.29
CA ALA A 472 -2.36 -22.40 12.97
C ALA A 472 -2.39 -23.77 13.66
N VAL A 473 -3.15 -23.84 14.73
CA VAL A 473 -3.49 -25.07 15.44
C VAL A 473 -5.01 -25.16 15.51
N ASP A 474 -5.55 -26.21 14.97
CA ASP A 474 -6.98 -26.45 14.85
C ASP A 474 -7.40 -27.69 15.64
N PHE A 475 -8.47 -27.56 16.42
CA PHE A 475 -9.26 -28.66 16.91
C PHE A 475 -10.56 -28.71 16.11
N LYS A 476 -10.84 -29.83 15.46
CA LYS A 476 -12.01 -30.03 14.59
C LYS A 476 -12.80 -31.25 15.07
N SER A 477 -14.12 -31.10 15.19
CA SER A 477 -15.06 -32.20 15.43
C SER A 477 -16.15 -32.13 14.38
N THR A 478 -16.32 -33.18 13.63
CA THR A 478 -17.20 -33.23 12.47
C THR A 478 -18.19 -34.39 12.61
N SER A 479 -19.47 -34.13 12.39
CA SER A 479 -20.52 -35.14 12.34
C SER A 479 -21.36 -34.96 11.09
N VAL A 480 -21.96 -36.03 10.64
CA VAL A 480 -22.90 -36.06 9.52
C VAL A 480 -24.31 -36.23 10.06
N LEU A 481 -25.20 -35.37 9.61
CA LEU A 481 -26.61 -35.39 10.00
C LEU A 481 -27.48 -35.65 8.77
N ASP A 482 -28.54 -36.43 8.95
CA ASP A 482 -29.60 -36.60 7.95
C ASP A 482 -30.55 -35.37 7.91
N ASN A 483 -31.59 -35.49 7.09
CA ASN A 483 -32.59 -34.43 6.93
C ASN A 483 -33.38 -34.15 8.23
N ASP A 484 -33.53 -35.15 9.08
CA ASP A 484 -34.27 -35.03 10.36
C ASP A 484 -33.34 -34.56 11.49
N GLY A 485 -32.07 -34.32 11.23
CA GLY A 485 -31.09 -33.84 12.22
C GLY A 485 -30.48 -34.94 13.08
N GLN A 486 -30.74 -36.22 12.71
CA GLN A 486 -30.14 -37.35 13.40
C GLN A 486 -28.75 -37.68 12.82
N HIS A 487 -27.88 -38.23 13.66
CA HIS A 487 -26.55 -38.65 13.18
C HIS A 487 -26.66 -39.83 12.21
N SER A 488 -26.09 -39.66 11.03
CA SER A 488 -25.98 -40.72 10.03
C SER A 488 -24.55 -41.24 9.96
N LEU A 489 -24.36 -42.54 9.97
CA LEU A 489 -23.06 -43.19 9.78
C LEU A 489 -22.87 -43.66 8.33
N LEU A 490 -23.97 -43.82 7.62
CA LEU A 490 -23.98 -44.30 6.22
C LEU A 490 -24.71 -43.27 5.36
N ASP A 491 -24.27 -43.16 4.10
CA ASP A 491 -25.02 -42.43 3.10
C ASP A 491 -26.14 -43.28 2.51
N ALA A 492 -26.86 -42.75 1.57
CA ALA A 492 -27.98 -43.40 0.90
C ALA A 492 -27.57 -44.61 0.05
N TYR A 493 -26.31 -44.77 -0.28
CA TYR A 493 -25.77 -45.91 -1.01
C TYR A 493 -25.17 -46.95 -0.06
N GLY A 494 -25.34 -46.79 1.26
CA GLY A 494 -24.77 -47.65 2.28
C GLY A 494 -23.27 -47.46 2.49
N ALA A 495 -22.68 -46.42 1.92
CA ALA A 495 -21.26 -46.13 2.12
C ALA A 495 -21.04 -45.29 3.42
N PRO A 496 -19.91 -45.54 4.13
CA PRO A 496 -19.61 -44.85 5.35
C PRO A 496 -19.35 -43.34 5.08
N VAL A 497 -19.94 -42.47 5.92
CA VAL A 497 -19.78 -40.99 5.82
C VAL A 497 -18.78 -40.46 6.80
N THR A 498 -18.41 -41.20 7.86
CA THR A 498 -17.33 -40.86 8.80
C THR A 498 -16.18 -41.86 8.62
N PHE A 499 -14.96 -41.41 8.84
CA PHE A 499 -13.78 -42.31 8.75
C PHE A 499 -13.65 -43.21 9.99
N SER A 500 -13.95 -42.67 11.16
CA SER A 500 -13.87 -43.41 12.43
C SER A 500 -14.95 -44.44 12.60
N GLY A 501 -16.01 -44.42 11.78
CA GLY A 501 -17.23 -45.24 12.01
C GLY A 501 -18.03 -44.82 13.26
N LEU A 502 -17.66 -43.71 13.88
CA LEU A 502 -18.35 -43.15 15.04
C LEU A 502 -19.19 -41.93 14.61
N LYS A 503 -20.02 -41.43 15.54
CA LYS A 503 -20.84 -40.22 15.30
C LYS A 503 -20.02 -39.00 14.96
N TYR A 504 -18.79 -38.92 15.46
CA TYR A 504 -17.89 -37.77 15.28
C TYR A 504 -16.52 -38.24 14.80
N ASP A 505 -16.04 -37.61 13.76
CA ASP A 505 -14.63 -37.63 13.41
C ASP A 505 -13.94 -36.43 14.07
N THR A 506 -12.90 -36.69 14.85
CA THR A 506 -12.17 -35.65 15.58
C THR A 506 -10.75 -35.54 15.04
N ALA A 507 -10.25 -34.34 14.89
CA ALA A 507 -8.88 -34.08 14.46
C ALA A 507 -8.27 -32.92 15.28
N PHE A 508 -7.02 -33.10 15.64
CA PHE A 508 -6.16 -32.04 16.15
C PHE A 508 -5.05 -31.82 15.15
N ALA A 509 -5.05 -30.66 14.47
CA ALA A 509 -4.16 -30.42 13.34
C ALA A 509 -3.32 -29.16 13.54
N SER A 510 -2.07 -29.22 13.11
CA SER A 510 -1.22 -28.06 12.92
C SER A 510 -1.16 -27.72 11.43
N GLN A 511 -1.23 -26.44 11.08
CA GLN A 511 -1.17 -25.95 9.71
C GLN A 511 -0.09 -24.91 9.56
N LEU A 512 0.72 -25.07 8.52
CA LEU A 512 1.66 -24.06 8.06
C LEU A 512 1.21 -23.54 6.70
N ARG A 513 1.08 -22.22 6.55
CA ARG A 513 0.64 -21.59 5.32
C ARG A 513 1.58 -20.44 4.96
N PHE A 514 2.02 -20.42 3.73
CA PHE A 514 2.78 -19.31 3.14
C PHE A 514 1.97 -18.69 2.03
N THR A 515 1.77 -17.38 2.10
CA THR A 515 1.03 -16.62 1.11
C THR A 515 1.92 -15.51 0.57
N TYR A 516 2.01 -15.42 -0.75
CA TYR A 516 2.70 -14.35 -1.45
C TYR A 516 1.69 -13.48 -2.17
N SER A 517 1.83 -12.17 -2.07
CA SER A 517 1.06 -11.19 -2.83
C SER A 517 2.04 -10.19 -3.44
N GLY A 518 2.08 -10.14 -4.75
CA GLY A 518 3.02 -9.34 -5.52
C GLY A 518 2.33 -8.41 -6.52
N ALA A 519 3.13 -7.73 -7.33
CA ALA A 519 2.65 -6.91 -8.43
C ALA A 519 1.89 -7.75 -9.48
N ASN A 520 1.06 -7.10 -10.31
CA ASN A 520 0.25 -7.72 -11.35
C ASN A 520 -0.68 -8.82 -10.82
N SER A 521 -1.28 -8.59 -9.65
CA SER A 521 -2.17 -9.56 -8.98
C SER A 521 -1.56 -10.97 -8.84
N ALA A 522 -0.23 -11.06 -8.75
CA ALA A 522 0.43 -12.32 -8.47
C ALA A 522 0.10 -12.79 -7.05
N HIS A 523 -0.45 -13.98 -6.95
CA HIS A 523 -0.81 -14.60 -5.68
C HIS A 523 -0.37 -16.06 -5.68
N LEU A 524 0.38 -16.46 -4.66
CA LEU A 524 0.79 -17.83 -4.43
C LEU A 524 0.46 -18.21 -2.99
N MET A 525 -0.18 -19.36 -2.79
CA MET A 525 -0.45 -19.92 -1.48
C MET A 525 0.05 -21.37 -1.45
N LEU A 526 0.87 -21.66 -0.45
CA LEU A 526 1.31 -23.03 -0.11
C LEU A 526 0.83 -23.34 1.31
N SER A 527 0.16 -24.44 1.49
CA SER A 527 -0.37 -24.86 2.79
C SER A 527 -0.08 -26.32 3.03
N ALA A 528 0.46 -26.62 4.19
CA ALA A 528 0.64 -27.98 4.71
C ALA A 528 -0.07 -28.08 6.06
N GLU A 529 -0.95 -29.05 6.19
CA GLU A 529 -1.71 -29.36 7.41
C GLU A 529 -1.36 -30.76 7.85
N GLN A 530 -1.02 -30.92 9.11
CA GLN A 530 -0.69 -32.22 9.72
C GLN A 530 -1.62 -32.48 10.90
N ALA A 531 -2.49 -33.45 10.77
CA ALA A 531 -3.28 -33.94 11.88
C ALA A 531 -2.48 -34.93 12.73
N LEU A 532 -2.53 -34.72 14.05
CA LEU A 532 -1.80 -35.50 15.04
C LEU A 532 -2.76 -36.45 15.79
N PRO A 533 -2.44 -37.72 15.93
CA PRO A 533 -3.27 -38.67 16.68
C PRO A 533 -3.06 -38.47 18.18
N VAL A 534 -3.74 -37.49 18.77
CA VAL A 534 -3.71 -37.28 20.23
C VAL A 534 -4.42 -38.42 20.96
N GLN A 535 -5.45 -38.99 20.31
CA GLN A 535 -6.11 -40.22 20.74
C GLN A 535 -6.13 -41.22 19.58
N PRO A 536 -6.13 -42.54 19.84
CA PRO A 536 -6.11 -43.55 18.79
C PRO A 536 -7.23 -43.46 17.75
N GLN A 537 -8.38 -42.95 18.15
CA GLN A 537 -9.58 -42.80 17.32
C GLN A 537 -9.60 -41.51 16.50
N TRP A 538 -8.65 -40.58 16.73
CA TRP A 538 -8.59 -39.30 16.03
C TRP A 538 -7.92 -39.48 14.68
N LEU A 539 -8.35 -38.70 13.71
CA LEU A 539 -7.84 -38.71 12.35
C LEU A 539 -6.36 -38.37 12.30
N LYS A 540 -5.62 -39.13 11.49
CA LYS A 540 -4.20 -38.91 11.22
C LYS A 540 -3.99 -38.72 9.72
N TYR A 541 -3.73 -37.51 9.30
CA TYR A 541 -3.50 -37.19 7.89
C TYR A 541 -2.50 -36.03 7.73
N THR A 542 -1.91 -35.98 6.53
CA THR A 542 -1.16 -34.85 6.03
C THR A 542 -1.86 -34.36 4.78
N ARG A 543 -2.24 -33.08 4.75
CA ARG A 543 -2.84 -32.41 3.60
C ARG A 543 -1.93 -31.31 3.09
N VAL A 544 -1.62 -31.33 1.80
CA VAL A 544 -0.84 -30.32 1.12
C VAL A 544 -1.70 -29.69 0.04
N VAL A 545 -1.77 -28.36 0.00
CA VAL A 545 -2.52 -27.60 -1.01
C VAL A 545 -1.65 -26.46 -1.52
N ALA A 546 -1.63 -26.31 -2.84
CA ALA A 546 -0.99 -25.18 -3.52
C ALA A 546 -2.01 -24.44 -4.38
N LYS A 547 -1.96 -23.13 -4.39
CA LYS A 547 -2.74 -22.26 -5.29
C LYS A 547 -1.82 -21.20 -5.87
N ALA A 548 -1.95 -20.95 -7.17
CA ALA A 548 -1.20 -19.92 -7.87
C ALA A 548 -2.14 -19.14 -8.79
N LYS A 549 -1.94 -17.83 -8.86
CA LYS A 549 -2.66 -16.93 -9.76
C LYS A 549 -1.74 -15.82 -10.21
N ARG A 550 -1.82 -15.47 -11.48
CA ARG A 550 -1.09 -14.33 -12.03
C ARG A 550 -1.85 -13.70 -13.19
N SER A 551 -1.86 -12.37 -13.23
CA SER A 551 -2.40 -11.60 -14.35
C SER A 551 -1.25 -11.06 -15.19
N PHE A 552 -1.41 -11.12 -16.51
CA PHE A 552 -0.47 -10.58 -17.51
C PHE A 552 -1.22 -9.52 -18.31
N ASP A 553 -0.70 -8.30 -18.31
CA ASP A 553 -1.21 -7.24 -19.17
C ASP A 553 -0.69 -7.51 -20.59
N LEU A 554 -1.59 -7.73 -21.55
CA LEU A 554 -1.25 -8.08 -22.92
C LEU A 554 -1.15 -6.83 -23.81
N LEU A 555 -2.24 -6.11 -23.95
CA LEU A 555 -2.36 -4.94 -24.82
C LEU A 555 -3.09 -3.83 -24.10
N ASN A 556 -2.58 -2.61 -24.25
CA ASN A 556 -3.24 -1.41 -23.74
C ASN A 556 -3.69 -0.56 -24.94
N LEU A 557 -4.95 -0.74 -25.36
CA LEU A 557 -5.53 0.03 -26.44
C LEU A 557 -6.09 1.35 -25.89
N LYS A 558 -5.78 2.47 -26.54
CA LYS A 558 -6.25 3.82 -26.12
C LYS A 558 -7.77 3.96 -26.04
N GLN A 559 -8.49 3.10 -26.73
CA GLN A 559 -9.97 3.10 -26.78
C GLN A 559 -10.62 2.36 -25.60
N LEU A 560 -9.86 1.58 -24.85
CA LEU A 560 -10.35 0.78 -23.71
C LEU A 560 -10.02 1.47 -22.38
N PRO A 561 -10.83 1.29 -21.34
CA PRO A 561 -10.62 1.91 -20.03
C PRO A 561 -9.46 1.29 -19.23
N GLY A 562 -8.82 0.23 -19.75
CA GLY A 562 -7.68 -0.43 -19.13
C GLY A 562 -7.03 -1.46 -20.05
N PRO A 563 -5.93 -2.11 -19.61
CA PRO A 563 -5.26 -3.14 -20.41
C PRO A 563 -6.11 -4.40 -20.52
N MET A 564 -6.03 -5.08 -21.66
CA MET A 564 -6.48 -6.45 -21.79
C MET A 564 -5.58 -7.35 -20.96
N GLN A 565 -6.15 -8.32 -20.26
CA GLN A 565 -5.41 -9.16 -19.33
C GLN A 565 -5.63 -10.65 -19.60
N LEU A 566 -4.56 -11.41 -19.51
CA LEU A 566 -4.62 -12.88 -19.40
C LEU A 566 -4.40 -13.25 -17.93
N VAL A 567 -5.42 -13.84 -17.32
CA VAL A 567 -5.35 -14.34 -15.94
C VAL A 567 -5.19 -15.84 -15.97
N LEU A 568 -4.06 -16.34 -15.47
CA LEU A 568 -3.81 -17.77 -15.28
C LEU A 568 -3.94 -18.10 -13.80
N SER A 569 -4.68 -19.14 -13.50
CA SER A 569 -4.82 -19.64 -12.14
C SER A 569 -4.78 -21.16 -12.12
N SER A 570 -4.18 -21.70 -11.07
CA SER A 570 -4.12 -23.14 -10.83
C SER A 570 -4.20 -23.44 -9.35
N LYS A 571 -4.79 -24.57 -9.02
CA LYS A 571 -4.79 -25.12 -7.67
C LYS A 571 -4.67 -26.64 -7.73
N GLY A 572 -4.01 -27.18 -6.73
CA GLY A 572 -3.83 -28.63 -6.59
C GLY A 572 -3.56 -28.99 -5.15
N GLY A 573 -3.76 -30.26 -4.84
CA GLY A 573 -3.51 -30.76 -3.50
C GLY A 573 -3.52 -32.27 -3.43
N SER A 574 -3.06 -32.77 -2.29
CA SER A 574 -3.00 -34.19 -1.96
C SER A 574 -3.21 -34.40 -0.48
N VAL A 575 -3.88 -35.48 -0.11
CA VAL A 575 -4.04 -35.95 1.27
C VAL A 575 -3.41 -37.32 1.41
N PHE A 576 -2.58 -37.50 2.43
CA PHE A 576 -1.95 -38.72 2.83
C PHE A 576 -2.50 -39.13 4.21
N GLY A 577 -2.73 -40.44 4.43
CA GLY A 577 -3.31 -40.94 5.67
C GLY A 577 -4.83 -41.00 5.64
N ASP A 578 -5.49 -40.79 6.77
CA ASP A 578 -6.91 -40.92 6.92
C ASP A 578 -7.64 -39.82 6.15
N LEU A 579 -8.62 -40.22 5.33
CA LEU A 579 -9.39 -39.26 4.54
C LEU A 579 -10.88 -39.57 4.66
N PRO A 580 -11.60 -38.82 5.49
CA PRO A 580 -13.06 -38.90 5.50
C PRO A 580 -13.65 -38.47 4.14
N PRO A 581 -14.76 -39.04 3.69
CA PRO A 581 -15.37 -38.69 2.41
C PRO A 581 -15.67 -37.20 2.28
N TYR A 582 -16.10 -36.56 3.34
CA TYR A 582 -16.44 -35.13 3.36
C TYR A 582 -15.24 -34.18 3.28
N GLU A 583 -14.01 -34.66 3.49
CA GLU A 583 -12.76 -33.89 3.33
C GLU A 583 -12.07 -34.16 2.00
N ALA A 584 -12.60 -35.08 1.17
CA ALA A 584 -12.06 -35.32 -0.16
C ALA A 584 -12.23 -34.10 -1.07
N PHE A 585 -11.33 -33.97 -2.03
CA PHE A 585 -11.36 -32.86 -2.99
C PHE A 585 -12.45 -33.10 -4.04
N ALA A 586 -13.53 -32.28 -3.94
CA ALA A 586 -14.61 -32.29 -4.91
C ALA A 586 -14.28 -31.33 -6.07
N ILE A 587 -14.47 -31.81 -7.30
CA ILE A 587 -14.14 -31.13 -8.56
C ILE A 587 -15.40 -30.95 -9.39
N GLY A 588 -15.64 -29.77 -9.89
CA GLY A 588 -16.85 -29.31 -10.58
C GLY A 588 -17.49 -28.14 -9.85
N GLY A 589 -18.23 -27.32 -10.55
CA GLY A 589 -18.91 -26.16 -10.02
C GLY A 589 -18.14 -24.85 -10.04
N THR A 590 -18.78 -23.81 -9.52
CA THR A 590 -18.28 -22.42 -9.55
C THR A 590 -16.93 -22.21 -8.88
N SER A 591 -16.53 -23.11 -7.98
CA SER A 591 -15.25 -23.01 -7.26
C SER A 591 -14.10 -23.78 -7.92
N SER A 592 -14.34 -24.51 -9.00
CA SER A 592 -13.31 -25.32 -9.65
C SER A 592 -13.41 -25.34 -11.18
N VAL A 593 -14.39 -26.01 -11.78
CA VAL A 593 -14.62 -26.06 -13.23
C VAL A 593 -16.06 -25.63 -13.50
N ARG A 594 -16.22 -24.49 -14.12
CA ARG A 594 -17.55 -23.95 -14.49
C ARG A 594 -18.22 -24.87 -15.53
N GLY A 595 -19.53 -24.78 -15.68
CA GLY A 595 -20.29 -25.65 -16.59
C GLY A 595 -20.63 -27.03 -16.03
N TYR A 596 -20.24 -27.29 -14.80
CA TYR A 596 -20.58 -28.52 -14.06
C TYR A 596 -21.28 -28.21 -12.74
N ASN A 597 -22.00 -29.17 -12.20
CA ASN A 597 -22.49 -29.11 -10.82
C ASN A 597 -21.32 -29.26 -9.83
N ASP A 598 -21.53 -28.78 -8.59
CA ASP A 598 -20.54 -28.93 -7.54
C ASP A 598 -20.16 -30.40 -7.33
N GLY A 599 -18.89 -30.73 -7.48
CA GLY A 599 -18.35 -32.07 -7.28
C GLY A 599 -18.74 -33.14 -8.33
N SER A 600 -19.35 -32.76 -9.46
CA SER A 600 -19.82 -33.75 -10.45
C SER A 600 -18.71 -34.33 -11.35
N ILE A 601 -17.55 -33.70 -11.43
CA ILE A 601 -16.41 -34.21 -12.21
C ILE A 601 -15.69 -35.31 -11.45
N GLY A 602 -15.39 -35.08 -10.18
CA GLY A 602 -14.58 -36.00 -9.39
C GLY A 602 -14.65 -35.74 -7.91
N THR A 603 -14.29 -36.75 -7.13
CA THR A 603 -14.08 -36.64 -5.68
C THR A 603 -12.88 -37.48 -5.35
N GLY A 604 -11.74 -36.88 -5.10
CA GLY A 604 -10.48 -37.60 -4.98
C GLY A 604 -9.63 -37.23 -3.79
N ARG A 605 -8.63 -38.03 -3.53
CA ARG A 605 -7.56 -37.78 -2.56
C ARG A 605 -6.56 -36.78 -3.08
N LYS A 606 -6.43 -36.70 -4.41
CA LYS A 606 -5.57 -35.76 -5.12
C LYS A 606 -6.40 -34.97 -6.12
N TYR A 607 -5.99 -33.78 -6.45
CA TYR A 607 -6.66 -33.01 -7.49
C TYR A 607 -5.74 -31.98 -8.13
N VAL A 608 -6.10 -31.59 -9.33
CA VAL A 608 -5.55 -30.44 -10.04
C VAL A 608 -6.69 -29.71 -10.75
N VAL A 609 -6.68 -28.38 -10.69
CA VAL A 609 -7.59 -27.52 -11.42
C VAL A 609 -6.79 -26.38 -12.01
N GLY A 610 -7.01 -26.08 -13.28
CA GLY A 610 -6.41 -24.95 -13.98
C GLY A 610 -7.47 -24.10 -14.67
N SER A 611 -7.27 -22.81 -14.72
CA SER A 611 -8.13 -21.87 -15.44
C SER A 611 -7.29 -20.83 -16.16
N ALA A 612 -7.62 -20.57 -17.42
CA ALA A 612 -7.10 -19.48 -18.23
C ALA A 612 -8.26 -18.57 -18.59
N GLU A 613 -8.15 -17.27 -18.27
CA GLU A 613 -9.20 -16.29 -18.49
C GLU A 613 -8.63 -15.06 -19.19
N TYR A 614 -9.15 -14.76 -20.36
CA TYR A 614 -8.85 -13.55 -21.13
C TYR A 614 -9.88 -12.48 -20.79
N ARG A 615 -9.45 -11.38 -20.20
CA ARG A 615 -10.29 -10.26 -19.75
C ARG A 615 -10.17 -9.06 -20.68
N LEU A 616 -11.31 -8.54 -21.09
CA LEU A 616 -11.45 -7.36 -21.92
C LEU A 616 -12.25 -6.28 -21.15
N PRO A 617 -11.63 -5.18 -20.73
CA PRO A 617 -12.35 -4.07 -20.11
C PRO A 617 -13.16 -3.33 -21.19
N ILE A 618 -14.49 -3.45 -21.16
CA ILE A 618 -15.40 -2.88 -22.18
C ILE A 618 -15.72 -1.43 -21.85
N ARG A 619 -16.08 -1.16 -20.58
CA ARG A 619 -16.37 0.17 -20.04
C ARG A 619 -15.85 0.26 -18.60
N PRO A 620 -15.68 1.48 -18.03
CA PRO A 620 -15.42 1.62 -16.61
C PRO A 620 -16.44 0.85 -15.78
N GLY A 621 -15.98 -0.11 -14.97
CA GLY A 621 -16.83 -0.97 -14.17
C GLY A 621 -17.46 -2.17 -14.89
N ILE A 622 -17.21 -2.39 -16.19
CA ILE A 622 -17.72 -3.55 -16.94
C ILE A 622 -16.57 -4.22 -17.68
N THR A 623 -16.32 -5.49 -17.35
CA THR A 623 -15.30 -6.33 -17.98
C THR A 623 -15.93 -7.58 -18.55
N GLY A 624 -15.72 -7.86 -19.82
CA GLY A 624 -16.02 -9.14 -20.45
C GLY A 624 -14.86 -10.11 -20.27
N ALA A 625 -15.12 -11.42 -20.21
CA ALA A 625 -14.07 -12.42 -20.18
C ALA A 625 -14.44 -13.65 -20.99
N LEU A 626 -13.43 -14.28 -21.60
CA LEU A 626 -13.49 -15.63 -22.15
C LEU A 626 -12.63 -16.53 -21.30
N PHE A 627 -13.08 -17.73 -21.02
CA PHE A 627 -12.35 -18.63 -20.15
C PHE A 627 -12.33 -20.08 -20.62
N PHE A 628 -11.32 -20.80 -20.16
CA PHE A 628 -11.16 -22.23 -20.26
C PHE A 628 -10.75 -22.82 -18.91
N ASP A 629 -11.50 -23.78 -18.41
CA ASP A 629 -11.27 -24.45 -17.15
C ASP A 629 -11.02 -25.93 -17.38
N TYR A 630 -10.10 -26.51 -16.62
CA TYR A 630 -9.81 -27.96 -16.58
C TYR A 630 -9.68 -28.41 -15.14
N GLY A 631 -10.18 -29.61 -14.83
CA GLY A 631 -10.02 -30.23 -13.53
C GLY A 631 -9.95 -31.74 -13.59
N SER A 632 -9.15 -32.34 -12.70
CA SER A 632 -9.00 -33.80 -12.58
C SER A 632 -8.71 -34.23 -11.14
N ASP A 633 -9.28 -35.34 -10.72
CA ASP A 633 -8.98 -36.00 -9.44
C ASP A 633 -7.75 -36.93 -9.53
N LEU A 634 -7.02 -36.89 -10.66
CA LEU A 634 -5.83 -37.70 -10.91
C LEU A 634 -6.05 -39.20 -10.64
N HIS A 635 -7.22 -39.72 -10.99
CA HIS A 635 -7.64 -41.11 -10.80
C HIS A 635 -7.58 -41.58 -9.33
N SER A 636 -7.76 -40.67 -8.38
CA SER A 636 -7.67 -40.97 -6.96
C SER A 636 -9.03 -41.14 -6.26
N GLY A 637 -10.14 -41.17 -7.02
CA GLY A 637 -11.50 -41.28 -6.48
C GLY A 637 -11.72 -42.56 -5.71
N SER A 638 -11.31 -43.70 -6.26
CA SER A 638 -11.44 -45.03 -5.62
C SER A 638 -10.67 -45.19 -4.30
N SER A 639 -9.70 -44.30 -4.05
CA SER A 639 -8.94 -44.30 -2.79
C SER A 639 -9.63 -43.51 -1.64
N VAL A 640 -10.79 -42.93 -1.92
CA VAL A 640 -11.63 -42.27 -0.93
C VAL A 640 -12.58 -43.29 -0.32
N LEU A 641 -12.75 -43.25 1.02
CA LEU A 641 -13.64 -44.16 1.73
C LEU A 641 -15.06 -44.12 1.14
N GLY A 642 -15.63 -45.30 0.83
CA GLY A 642 -16.95 -45.44 0.19
C GLY A 642 -16.98 -45.12 -1.30
N ASP A 643 -15.84 -44.81 -1.92
CA ASP A 643 -15.69 -44.45 -3.34
C ASP A 643 -16.80 -43.53 -3.90
N PRO A 644 -16.97 -42.36 -3.36
CA PRO A 644 -18.05 -41.44 -3.78
C PRO A 644 -17.93 -41.00 -5.25
N ALA A 645 -16.78 -41.16 -5.89
CA ALA A 645 -16.60 -40.93 -7.31
C ALA A 645 -17.14 -42.11 -8.14
N GLY A 646 -16.78 -43.34 -7.83
CA GLY A 646 -17.20 -44.50 -8.56
C GLY A 646 -18.68 -44.80 -8.35
N THR A 647 -19.16 -44.77 -7.12
CA THR A 647 -20.60 -45.02 -6.81
C THR A 647 -21.54 -44.00 -7.45
N ARG A 648 -21.07 -42.79 -7.79
CA ARG A 648 -21.83 -41.74 -8.45
C ARG A 648 -21.50 -41.60 -9.92
N GLY A 649 -20.71 -42.49 -10.52
CA GLY A 649 -20.34 -42.48 -11.94
C GLY A 649 -19.64 -41.17 -12.39
N LYS A 650 -18.82 -40.55 -11.52
CA LYS A 650 -18.10 -39.34 -11.83
C LYS A 650 -16.95 -39.62 -12.80
N PRO A 651 -16.73 -38.80 -13.84
CA PRO A 651 -15.72 -39.06 -14.88
C PRO A 651 -14.26 -38.93 -14.41
N GLY A 652 -13.99 -38.31 -13.25
CA GLY A 652 -12.66 -38.10 -12.70
C GLY A 652 -11.88 -36.94 -13.33
N SER A 653 -12.23 -36.52 -14.55
CA SER A 653 -11.66 -35.35 -15.23
C SER A 653 -12.68 -34.69 -16.13
N GLY A 654 -12.51 -33.38 -16.38
CA GLY A 654 -13.39 -32.63 -17.26
C GLY A 654 -12.87 -31.25 -17.57
N PHE A 655 -13.36 -30.65 -18.64
CA PHE A 655 -13.08 -29.29 -19.01
C PHE A 655 -14.33 -28.54 -19.42
N ALA A 656 -14.28 -27.23 -19.33
CA ALA A 656 -15.32 -26.34 -19.78
C ALA A 656 -14.74 -25.03 -20.33
N TYR A 657 -15.49 -24.38 -21.19
CA TYR A 657 -15.16 -23.09 -21.74
C TYR A 657 -16.41 -22.19 -21.76
N GLY A 658 -16.21 -20.90 -21.85
CA GLY A 658 -17.35 -19.99 -21.84
C GLY A 658 -16.99 -18.52 -21.81
N GLY A 659 -18.01 -17.70 -21.58
CA GLY A 659 -17.90 -16.27 -21.43
C GLY A 659 -18.40 -15.80 -20.08
N ALA A 660 -17.86 -14.68 -19.63
CA ALA A 660 -18.23 -14.05 -18.37
C ALA A 660 -18.44 -12.54 -18.54
N ALA A 661 -19.34 -11.98 -17.75
CA ALA A 661 -19.51 -10.55 -17.58
C ALA A 661 -19.30 -10.18 -16.10
N LEU A 662 -18.37 -9.26 -15.85
CA LEU A 662 -18.02 -8.77 -14.53
C LEU A 662 -18.47 -7.32 -14.41
N PHE A 663 -19.20 -7.01 -13.35
CA PHE A 663 -19.72 -5.68 -13.04
C PHE A 663 -19.11 -5.21 -11.71
N GLU A 664 -18.34 -4.14 -11.76
CA GLU A 664 -17.79 -3.49 -10.56
C GLU A 664 -18.78 -2.42 -10.08
N THR A 665 -19.70 -2.81 -9.21
CA THR A 665 -20.58 -1.87 -8.51
C THR A 665 -19.88 -1.45 -7.23
N GLY A 666 -19.72 -0.18 -6.94
CA GLY A 666 -18.93 0.42 -5.84
C GLY A 666 -18.86 -0.28 -4.45
N GLY A 667 -19.33 -1.51 -4.32
CA GLY A 667 -19.25 -2.37 -3.14
C GLY A 667 -18.78 -3.79 -3.44
N LEU A 668 -19.64 -4.61 -4.04
CA LEU A 668 -19.35 -6.01 -4.35
C LEU A 668 -19.31 -6.22 -5.86
N PRO A 669 -18.26 -6.81 -6.43
CA PRO A 669 -18.25 -7.16 -7.85
C PRO A 669 -19.25 -8.30 -8.11
N ILE A 670 -20.07 -8.12 -9.14
CA ILE A 670 -21.04 -9.10 -9.59
C ILE A 670 -20.50 -9.78 -10.85
N ARG A 671 -20.58 -11.11 -10.89
CA ARG A 671 -20.08 -11.90 -12.00
C ARG A 671 -21.18 -12.85 -12.50
N PHE A 672 -21.36 -12.89 -13.81
CA PHE A 672 -22.20 -13.83 -14.55
C PHE A 672 -21.33 -14.65 -15.47
N ASP A 673 -21.38 -15.98 -15.38
CA ASP A 673 -20.65 -16.90 -16.23
C ASP A 673 -21.64 -17.77 -17.01
N TYR A 674 -21.43 -17.88 -18.33
CA TYR A 674 -22.08 -18.87 -19.18
C TYR A 674 -21.00 -19.86 -19.60
N ALA A 675 -21.12 -21.10 -19.16
CA ALA A 675 -20.12 -22.14 -19.34
C ALA A 675 -20.70 -23.37 -20.02
N MET A 676 -19.99 -23.90 -21.00
CA MET A 676 -20.30 -25.15 -21.70
C MET A 676 -19.26 -26.17 -21.33
N ASN A 677 -19.68 -27.34 -20.88
CA ASN A 677 -18.79 -28.45 -20.56
C ASN A 677 -18.44 -29.30 -21.79
N HIS A 678 -17.53 -30.24 -21.65
CA HIS A 678 -17.09 -31.12 -22.75
C HIS A 678 -18.20 -32.02 -23.31
N GLN A 679 -19.30 -32.23 -22.59
CA GLN A 679 -20.48 -32.99 -23.01
C GLN A 679 -21.49 -32.16 -23.77
N GLY A 680 -21.23 -30.85 -23.97
CA GLY A 680 -22.14 -29.92 -24.64
C GLY A 680 -23.23 -29.31 -23.72
N ASN A 681 -23.24 -29.68 -22.45
CA ASN A 681 -24.19 -29.10 -21.50
C ASN A 681 -23.77 -27.67 -21.10
N ALA A 682 -24.70 -26.72 -21.23
CA ALA A 682 -24.47 -25.35 -20.88
C ALA A 682 -25.06 -25.02 -19.49
N ARG A 683 -24.33 -24.22 -18.72
CA ARG A 683 -24.78 -23.76 -17.41
C ARG A 683 -24.52 -22.29 -17.22
N PHE A 684 -25.42 -21.66 -16.50
CA PHE A 684 -25.31 -20.29 -16.10
C PHE A 684 -24.97 -20.23 -14.61
N HIS A 685 -23.89 -19.48 -14.29
CA HIS A 685 -23.47 -19.27 -12.92
C HIS A 685 -23.52 -17.79 -12.55
N PHE A 686 -23.93 -17.51 -11.35
CA PHE A 686 -23.93 -16.19 -10.73
C PHE A 686 -23.04 -16.21 -9.50
N SER A 687 -22.17 -15.21 -9.36
CA SER A 687 -21.33 -15.08 -8.16
C SER A 687 -21.11 -13.62 -7.78
N LEU A 688 -20.97 -13.39 -6.49
CA LEU A 688 -20.57 -12.10 -5.91
C LEU A 688 -19.07 -12.14 -5.62
N ALA A 689 -18.26 -12.21 -6.68
CA ALA A 689 -16.81 -12.27 -6.58
C ALA A 689 -16.14 -11.76 -7.85
N ARG A 690 -15.02 -11.09 -7.71
CA ARG A 690 -14.22 -10.63 -8.85
C ARG A 690 -13.48 -11.77 -9.54
N ASP A 691 -13.07 -12.75 -8.77
CA ASP A 691 -12.19 -13.81 -9.20
C ASP A 691 -12.84 -15.18 -9.00
N PHE A 692 -12.60 -16.03 -9.96
CA PHE A 692 -13.13 -17.40 -9.96
C PHE A 692 -12.40 -18.32 -8.97
N ILE A 693 -11.09 -18.16 -8.78
CA ILE A 693 -10.25 -18.99 -7.90
C ILE A 693 -9.59 -18.15 -6.81
#